data_28960bb25bd25376c7ee6b741c5b196f
#
_entry.id   28960bb25bd25376c7ee6b741c5b196f
#
_cell.length_a   1.000
_cell.length_b   1.000
_cell.length_c   1.000
_cell.angle_alpha   90.00
_cell.angle_beta   90.00
_cell.angle_gamma   90.00
#
_symmetry.space_group_name_H-M   'P 1'
#
loop_
_entity.id
_entity.type
_entity.pdbx_description
1 polymer ?
#
loop_
_entity_poly.entity_id
_entity_poly.type
_entity_poly.pdbx_seq_one_letter_code
_entity_poly.pdbx_strand_id
1 'polypeptide(L)'
;MKKRLFAILLTLCLLAQLFPLTASAVRLDWPHPSAHCVCGGGISNHQAMNGHTAYEGVYFTKDGKENTSGDISKMNAIRSEEDLKEIHQKAANNKGKTFYYYLANDVTLTKRIHVWEGCTFVICLHGHTLTCNVPNAQSAFLVWNNARLVFTDCQFSGDRGLITGDSCAAVSVAETATFDLYGVSICMTSSETDGIRDVYNDPVCGIYNCGTFNMYGGCYYQKSSDYPTDRPVISNIRNTKYGPGVINRGTFNMYDGIISGNERNGVMSTITRSDDTINLYGGTITGNTGAGISATHWPMPSIATSDYYTNVNLYGGTISENTGAGIDAAYGRVTMAQQSSAIPVEIKNNKGGAISLTRDGSTANLGTGRITGNSGGKGAVALSAGSLTLTGDVKITGNTGANLYLANGKTVTLDKLGSGAQIGVTTESTAVPVVFAEANGTDYTSRFTPDSEGYSIGYNAAQQLQLQTMTYPVTYAPGANGTGDSKTVNKEHNKALELEGALFTRLGYTQVGWSKHDGGEKDYSLNAIYEQNEALTLYPVWEERSDYTVRIVNQDGSTVTDFENVKWTDEIWKLLTPRPTRENDERLQALLIGNRRVMGGETYGDFATGGEDSLTFIAFWSGVFIDYSTISVGDSQWTGFRSEGTEHFFNEDQTVQINTAHPEELSYFEYAVGDQFYSNGLAADVLFSSGHDHYPYTGAFNTASLNLEEGKPYVIYAQLGTKLLARYGVVCTEKIIIDKTAPAITGAKNGDVFCGEGDKTLTVTDRYLDTVTVNGAPVTPNEQGQITLTDARTPQTVVATDKAGNSTTLTVTVHSSHSYKWQTENGQYWGDCEFCGDKVEKTNVPSLTITAPDTVCRTQDFEFSFNLPEGCTDPAYSYEFTFSGDGGPIAPVDGLCTGTIPAASYMAEETGFRFIASVTTAEGYRFSVSKSITLREHSGGTATCTEQAVCDNCGQSYGALKPHSFTAETAEEQYLKSAATCT
;
A
#
# COMPACT_ATOMS: atom_id res chain seq x y z
N MET A 1 -9.54 -22.94 -12.54
CA MET A 1 -8.96 -21.59 -12.40
C MET A 1 -8.07 -21.44 -11.17
N LYS A 2 -8.46 -21.85 -9.95
CA LYS A 2 -7.66 -21.71 -8.71
C LYS A 2 -6.25 -22.32 -8.76
N LYS A 3 -6.04 -23.46 -9.40
CA LYS A 3 -4.70 -24.11 -9.51
C LYS A 3 -3.73 -23.37 -10.47
N ARG A 4 -4.22 -22.65 -11.49
CA ARG A 4 -3.39 -21.83 -12.38
C ARG A 4 -3.01 -20.50 -11.76
N LEU A 5 -3.88 -19.94 -10.92
CA LEU A 5 -3.58 -18.71 -10.18
C LEU A 5 -2.50 -18.94 -9.12
N PHE A 6 -2.53 -20.11 -8.46
CA PHE A 6 -1.53 -20.48 -7.47
C PHE A 6 -0.15 -20.74 -8.09
N ALA A 7 -0.09 -21.33 -9.28
CA ALA A 7 1.16 -21.52 -10.02
C ALA A 7 1.75 -20.18 -10.52
N ILE A 8 0.94 -19.24 -10.95
CA ILE A 8 1.38 -17.91 -11.35
C ILE A 8 1.87 -17.09 -10.14
N LEU A 9 1.18 -17.16 -9.00
CA LEU A 9 1.65 -16.54 -7.76
C LEU A 9 2.98 -17.17 -7.27
N LEU A 10 3.12 -18.47 -7.35
CA LEU A 10 4.36 -19.17 -6.96
C LEU A 10 5.53 -18.81 -7.89
N THR A 11 5.26 -18.66 -9.19
CA THR A 11 6.28 -18.24 -10.17
C THR A 11 6.66 -16.76 -9.99
N LEU A 12 5.71 -15.89 -9.65
CA LEU A 12 5.98 -14.50 -9.29
C LEU A 12 6.76 -14.37 -7.98
N CYS A 13 6.47 -15.20 -6.97
CA CYS A 13 7.25 -15.24 -5.73
C CYS A 13 8.67 -15.78 -5.93
N LEU A 14 8.86 -16.74 -6.84
CA LEU A 14 10.19 -17.25 -7.19
C LEU A 14 11.00 -16.27 -8.05
N LEU A 15 10.34 -15.51 -8.92
CA LEU A 15 10.98 -14.42 -9.68
C LEU A 15 11.34 -13.22 -8.79
N ALA A 16 10.56 -12.94 -7.74
CA ALA A 16 10.89 -11.89 -6.77
C ALA A 16 12.08 -12.25 -5.87
N GLN A 17 12.44 -13.54 -5.76
CA GLN A 17 13.64 -13.98 -5.05
C GLN A 17 14.92 -13.92 -5.91
N LEU A 18 14.80 -13.73 -7.23
CA LEU A 18 15.93 -13.65 -8.18
C LEU A 18 16.42 -12.22 -8.43
N PHE A 19 15.70 -11.22 -7.93
CA PHE A 19 16.17 -9.84 -7.95
C PHE A 19 16.49 -9.42 -6.52
N PRO A 20 17.77 -9.27 -6.14
CA PRO A 20 18.07 -8.57 -4.90
C PRO A 20 17.52 -7.15 -5.03
N LEU A 21 16.59 -6.79 -4.14
CA LEU A 21 16.19 -5.40 -3.96
C LEU A 21 17.43 -4.64 -3.49
N THR A 22 18.07 -4.00 -4.44
CA THR A 22 19.21 -3.15 -4.19
C THR A 22 18.71 -1.89 -3.50
N ALA A 23 19.02 -1.77 -2.22
CA ALA A 23 18.84 -0.51 -1.51
C ALA A 23 19.81 0.51 -2.11
N SER A 24 19.27 1.50 -2.79
CA SER A 24 20.07 2.65 -3.23
C SER A 24 20.62 3.34 -1.99
N ALA A 25 21.93 3.32 -1.81
CA ALA A 25 22.58 4.07 -0.75
C ALA A 25 22.41 5.57 -1.06
N VAL A 26 21.57 6.24 -0.28
CA VAL A 26 21.44 7.70 -0.34
C VAL A 26 22.62 8.33 0.38
N ARG A 27 23.22 9.26 -0.27
CA ARG A 27 24.22 10.13 0.32
C ARG A 27 23.58 10.99 1.40
N LEU A 28 23.82 10.65 2.64
CA LEU A 28 23.75 11.63 3.70
C LEU A 28 25.02 12.49 3.61
N ASP A 29 24.87 13.82 3.56
CA ASP A 29 26.00 14.74 3.67
C ASP A 29 26.59 14.72 5.10
N TRP A 30 27.17 13.60 5.44
CA TRP A 30 27.96 13.46 6.66
C TRP A 30 29.37 14.00 6.37
N PRO A 31 29.96 14.73 7.30
CA PRO A 31 31.35 15.08 7.18
C PRO A 31 32.17 13.77 7.23
N HIS A 32 32.38 13.17 6.07
CA HIS A 32 33.30 12.06 5.98
C HIS A 32 34.69 12.56 6.35
N PRO A 33 35.31 12.04 7.40
CA PRO A 33 36.73 12.23 7.52
C PRO A 33 37.35 11.67 6.25
N SER A 34 38.09 12.47 5.54
CA SER A 34 38.71 12.13 4.27
C SER A 34 39.83 11.12 4.47
N ALA A 35 39.53 9.92 4.94
CA ALA A 35 40.44 8.80 4.98
C ALA A 35 40.61 8.25 3.55
N HIS A 36 41.40 8.96 2.77
CA HIS A 36 41.67 8.55 1.40
C HIS A 36 42.88 7.62 1.39
N CYS A 37 42.99 6.95 0.29
CA CYS A 37 44.04 6.01 0.04
C CYS A 37 45.43 6.58 0.43
N VAL A 38 46.02 6.02 1.44
CA VAL A 38 47.35 6.34 1.89
C VAL A 38 48.47 5.72 1.03
N CYS A 39 48.05 4.88 0.06
CA CYS A 39 48.97 4.24 -0.89
C CYS A 39 49.25 5.07 -2.13
N GLY A 40 48.60 6.25 -2.26
CA GLY A 40 48.83 7.20 -3.35
C GLY A 40 48.09 6.90 -4.67
N GLY A 41 47.33 5.83 -4.72
CA GLY A 41 46.50 5.53 -5.91
C GLY A 41 45.41 6.58 -6.10
N GLY A 42 45.46 7.36 -7.17
CA GLY A 42 44.35 8.18 -7.66
C GLY A 42 43.90 9.36 -6.79
N ILE A 43 44.74 9.89 -5.89
CA ILE A 43 44.37 11.03 -5.01
C ILE A 43 43.91 12.26 -5.82
N SER A 44 44.49 12.52 -7.00
CA SER A 44 44.10 13.64 -7.86
C SER A 44 42.70 13.51 -8.44
N ASN A 45 42.22 12.32 -8.70
CA ASN A 45 40.85 12.09 -9.21
C ASN A 45 39.84 12.15 -8.05
N HIS A 46 40.21 11.78 -6.86
CA HIS A 46 39.38 11.86 -5.69
C HIS A 46 39.03 13.28 -5.27
N GLN A 47 39.91 14.25 -5.54
CA GLN A 47 39.68 15.67 -5.24
C GLN A 47 38.67 16.32 -6.17
N ALA A 48 38.63 15.90 -7.45
CA ALA A 48 37.85 16.58 -8.47
C ALA A 48 36.34 16.29 -8.37
N MET A 49 35.93 15.18 -7.77
CA MET A 49 34.58 14.69 -7.88
C MET A 49 33.60 15.16 -6.84
N ASN A 50 34.03 15.58 -5.66
CA ASN A 50 33.11 15.86 -4.55
C ASN A 50 33.33 17.19 -3.81
N GLY A 51 34.11 18.11 -4.33
CA GLY A 51 34.38 19.38 -3.65
C GLY A 51 35.06 19.25 -2.27
N HIS A 52 35.56 18.06 -1.94
CA HIS A 52 36.33 17.84 -0.74
C HIS A 52 37.77 18.31 -0.95
N THR A 53 38.24 19.20 -0.09
CA THR A 53 39.66 19.50 0.02
C THR A 53 40.44 18.23 0.32
N ALA A 54 41.59 18.08 -0.32
CA ALA A 54 42.51 17.00 0.00
C ALA A 54 42.65 16.87 1.52
N TYR A 55 42.74 15.63 1.98
CA TYR A 55 43.10 15.41 3.36
C TYR A 55 44.47 16.01 3.59
N GLU A 56 44.54 17.11 4.27
CA GLU A 56 45.80 17.70 4.73
C GLU A 56 46.33 16.84 5.88
N GLY A 57 46.68 15.62 5.59
CA GLY A 57 47.32 14.72 6.54
C GLY A 57 48.85 14.79 6.41
N VAL A 58 49.52 14.82 7.53
CA VAL A 58 50.94 14.71 7.56
C VAL A 58 51.34 13.25 7.38
N TYR A 59 52.02 12.94 6.30
CA TYR A 59 52.55 11.63 6.02
C TYR A 59 53.90 11.49 6.70
N PHE A 60 54.16 10.39 7.37
CA PHE A 60 55.43 10.11 7.96
C PHE A 60 56.20 9.04 7.20
N THR A 61 57.43 9.32 6.88
CA THR A 61 58.34 8.32 6.27
C THR A 61 58.71 7.22 7.28
N LYS A 62 59.25 6.12 6.79
CA LYS A 62 59.64 4.98 7.64
C LYS A 62 60.57 5.36 8.79
N ASP A 63 61.37 6.42 8.67
CA ASP A 63 62.23 6.99 9.69
C ASP A 63 61.55 8.03 10.58
N GLY A 64 60.23 8.21 10.47
CA GLY A 64 59.38 9.06 11.29
C GLY A 64 59.44 10.55 10.94
N LYS A 65 59.96 10.92 9.79
CA LYS A 65 59.95 12.30 9.29
C LYS A 65 58.66 12.59 8.53
N GLU A 66 58.24 13.85 8.60
CA GLU A 66 57.07 14.34 7.89
C GLU A 66 57.27 14.32 6.36
N ASN A 67 56.39 13.66 5.62
CA ASN A 67 56.44 13.63 4.16
C ASN A 67 55.44 14.60 3.59
N THR A 68 55.86 15.74 3.15
CA THR A 68 55.01 16.80 2.59
C THR A 68 54.78 16.69 1.06
N SER A 69 55.42 15.72 0.39
CA SER A 69 55.47 15.66 -1.08
C SER A 69 54.36 14.84 -1.73
N GLY A 70 53.55 14.09 -0.93
CA GLY A 70 52.53 13.17 -1.47
C GLY A 70 53.12 12.02 -2.28
N ASP A 71 54.45 11.87 -2.31
CA ASP A 71 55.13 10.84 -3.09
C ASP A 71 55.02 9.48 -2.40
N ILE A 72 54.37 8.57 -3.13
CA ILE A 72 54.07 7.20 -2.68
C ILE A 72 55.34 6.43 -2.29
N SER A 73 56.43 6.67 -3.01
CA SER A 73 57.72 6.02 -2.67
C SER A 73 58.24 6.34 -1.31
N LYS A 74 57.71 7.41 -0.68
CA LYS A 74 58.05 7.89 0.64
C LYS A 74 57.04 7.51 1.72
N MET A 75 55.92 6.90 1.34
CA MET A 75 54.95 6.41 2.31
C MET A 75 55.42 5.15 3.00
N ASN A 76 54.93 4.92 4.21
CA ASN A 76 55.36 3.78 5.02
C ASN A 76 54.66 2.50 4.53
N ALA A 77 55.35 1.74 3.72
CA ALA A 77 54.90 0.43 3.28
C ALA A 77 55.12 -0.59 4.41
N ILE A 78 54.07 -1.34 4.70
CA ILE A 78 54.13 -2.49 5.61
C ILE A 78 54.28 -3.73 4.72
N ARG A 79 55.43 -4.38 4.83
CA ARG A 79 55.79 -5.61 4.07
C ARG A 79 55.86 -6.83 4.96
N SER A 80 55.94 -6.61 6.29
CA SER A 80 56.12 -7.67 7.25
C SER A 80 55.61 -7.25 8.64
N GLU A 81 55.49 -8.22 9.54
CA GLU A 81 55.17 -7.95 10.94
C GLU A 81 56.20 -7.03 11.61
N GLU A 82 57.46 -7.11 11.19
CA GLU A 82 58.52 -6.29 11.77
C GLU A 82 58.35 -4.80 11.44
N ASP A 83 57.88 -4.49 10.25
CA ASP A 83 57.52 -3.11 9.89
C ASP A 83 56.45 -2.56 10.84
N LEU A 84 55.40 -3.34 11.14
CA LEU A 84 54.36 -2.96 12.09
C LEU A 84 54.90 -2.81 13.53
N LYS A 85 55.86 -3.64 13.95
CA LYS A 85 56.51 -3.50 15.26
C LYS A 85 57.35 -2.24 15.33
N GLU A 86 58.07 -1.88 14.29
CA GLU A 86 58.80 -0.62 14.23
C GLU A 86 57.88 0.60 14.35
N ILE A 87 56.75 0.56 13.68
CA ILE A 87 55.72 1.60 13.77
C ILE A 87 55.21 1.74 15.20
N HIS A 88 54.89 0.63 15.82
CA HIS A 88 54.47 0.56 17.21
C HIS A 88 55.49 1.23 18.16
N GLN A 89 56.79 0.93 18.01
CA GLN A 89 57.83 1.52 18.84
C GLN A 89 58.03 3.00 18.57
N LYS A 90 58.00 3.44 17.32
CA LYS A 90 58.11 4.84 16.93
C LYS A 90 56.98 5.71 17.44
N ALA A 91 55.76 5.18 17.36
CA ALA A 91 54.55 5.88 17.83
C ALA A 91 54.58 6.10 19.35
N ALA A 92 55.14 5.18 20.13
CA ALA A 92 55.29 5.34 21.57
C ALA A 92 56.05 6.62 21.95
N ASN A 93 57.01 7.04 21.11
CA ASN A 93 57.84 8.22 21.30
C ASN A 93 57.28 9.47 20.58
N ASN A 94 56.21 9.38 19.82
CA ASN A 94 55.66 10.47 19.00
C ASN A 94 54.18 10.66 19.27
N LYS A 95 53.78 10.86 20.52
CA LYS A 95 52.39 11.10 20.91
C LYS A 95 51.80 12.31 20.17
N GLY A 96 50.52 12.20 19.81
CA GLY A 96 49.79 13.25 19.12
C GLY A 96 50.02 13.33 17.60
N LYS A 97 50.71 12.36 17.03
CA LYS A 97 51.01 12.31 15.59
C LYS A 97 50.12 11.36 14.86
N THR A 98 49.86 11.66 13.58
CA THR A 98 49.18 10.76 12.65
C THR A 98 50.15 10.04 11.75
N PHE A 99 50.00 8.73 11.65
CA PHE A 99 50.86 7.85 10.88
C PHE A 99 50.05 7.19 9.76
N TYR A 100 50.51 7.32 8.53
CA TYR A 100 49.86 6.75 7.33
C TYR A 100 50.65 5.57 6.79
N TYR A 101 50.02 4.43 6.62
CA TYR A 101 50.61 3.20 6.17
C TYR A 101 49.76 2.50 5.14
N TYR A 102 50.39 1.65 4.36
CA TYR A 102 49.69 0.70 3.49
C TYR A 102 50.38 -0.67 3.52
N LEU A 103 49.59 -1.73 3.32
CA LEU A 103 50.16 -3.05 3.10
C LEU A 103 50.70 -3.13 1.67
N ALA A 104 51.96 -3.50 1.55
CA ALA A 104 52.60 -3.78 0.28
C ALA A 104 52.70 -5.27 -0.01
N ASN A 105 52.36 -6.12 0.94
CA ASN A 105 52.27 -7.57 0.87
C ASN A 105 51.23 -8.05 1.89
N ASP A 106 50.84 -9.30 1.77
CA ASP A 106 50.14 -9.99 2.85
C ASP A 106 51.04 -10.08 4.07
N VAL A 107 50.47 -9.80 5.24
CA VAL A 107 51.23 -9.75 6.50
C VAL A 107 50.57 -10.62 7.55
N THR A 108 51.38 -11.41 8.26
CA THR A 108 50.93 -12.18 9.43
C THR A 108 51.39 -11.55 10.71
N LEU A 109 50.50 -11.25 11.63
CA LEU A 109 50.75 -10.75 12.96
C LEU A 109 50.76 -11.89 13.96
N THR A 110 51.81 -12.00 14.75
CA THR A 110 51.89 -12.93 15.87
C THR A 110 52.01 -12.20 17.21
N LYS A 111 52.08 -10.86 17.18
CA LYS A 111 52.13 -9.99 18.36
C LYS A 111 51.14 -8.84 18.24
N ARG A 112 50.56 -8.43 19.36
CA ARG A 112 49.64 -7.30 19.44
C ARG A 112 50.33 -6.00 19.03
N ILE A 113 49.67 -5.24 18.21
CA ILE A 113 50.05 -3.88 17.84
C ILE A 113 49.28 -2.88 18.73
N HIS A 114 49.98 -1.97 19.35
CA HIS A 114 49.39 -0.93 20.16
C HIS A 114 49.35 0.39 19.37
N VAL A 115 48.20 0.97 19.24
CA VAL A 115 48.00 2.34 18.81
C VAL A 115 48.00 3.18 20.07
N TRP A 116 49.15 3.78 20.34
CA TRP A 116 49.44 4.47 21.63
C TRP A 116 48.61 5.73 21.82
N GLU A 117 48.38 6.09 23.06
CA GLU A 117 47.64 7.25 23.49
C GLU A 117 47.94 8.50 22.66
N GLY A 118 46.91 9.19 22.13
CA GLY A 118 47.03 10.41 21.32
C GLY A 118 47.54 10.19 19.90
N CYS A 119 47.92 8.97 19.49
CA CYS A 119 48.34 8.68 18.12
C CYS A 119 47.13 8.33 17.22
N THR A 120 47.25 8.65 15.93
CA THR A 120 46.34 8.16 14.89
C THR A 120 47.12 7.26 13.93
N PHE A 121 46.65 6.02 13.74
CA PHE A 121 47.11 5.14 12.66
C PHE A 121 46.09 5.05 11.57
N VAL A 122 46.51 5.34 10.36
CA VAL A 122 45.70 5.14 9.15
C VAL A 122 46.39 4.07 8.32
N ILE A 123 45.78 2.91 8.18
CA ILE A 123 46.35 1.75 7.49
C ILE A 123 45.40 1.37 6.31
N CYS A 124 45.91 1.51 5.11
CA CYS A 124 45.25 1.00 3.90
C CYS A 124 45.73 -0.44 3.66
N LEU A 125 44.77 -1.36 3.52
CA LEU A 125 45.14 -2.75 3.23
C LEU A 125 45.58 -2.96 1.78
N HIS A 126 45.22 -2.07 0.88
CA HIS A 126 45.65 -2.08 -0.53
C HIS A 126 45.42 -3.45 -1.23
N GLY A 127 44.30 -4.07 -0.95
CA GLY A 127 43.94 -5.39 -1.46
C GLY A 127 44.60 -6.58 -0.78
N HIS A 128 45.50 -6.32 0.17
CA HIS A 128 46.26 -7.35 0.86
C HIS A 128 45.55 -7.92 2.08
N THR A 129 45.98 -9.13 2.47
CA THR A 129 45.48 -9.82 3.67
C THR A 129 46.36 -9.54 4.89
N LEU A 130 45.73 -9.18 5.99
CA LEU A 130 46.35 -9.07 7.30
C LEU A 130 45.89 -10.26 8.15
N THR A 131 46.74 -11.25 8.29
CA THR A 131 46.46 -12.45 9.10
C THR A 131 46.85 -12.21 10.55
N CYS A 132 45.90 -12.25 11.45
CA CYS A 132 46.05 -11.94 12.87
C CYS A 132 46.02 -13.23 13.70
N ASN A 133 47.21 -13.70 14.09
CA ASN A 133 47.40 -14.90 14.89
C ASN A 133 48.10 -14.59 16.20
N VAL A 134 47.58 -13.58 16.92
CA VAL A 134 48.14 -13.15 18.22
C VAL A 134 47.67 -14.12 19.31
N PRO A 135 48.61 -14.80 20.01
CA PRO A 135 48.27 -15.80 21.01
C PRO A 135 47.77 -15.17 22.33
N ASN A 136 47.39 -16.02 23.25
CA ASN A 136 47.04 -15.68 24.65
C ASN A 136 45.78 -14.80 24.77
N ALA A 137 44.75 -15.12 24.01
CA ALA A 137 43.47 -14.43 24.07
C ALA A 137 43.58 -12.90 23.92
N GLN A 138 44.40 -12.44 22.98
CA GLN A 138 44.63 -11.03 22.71
C GLN A 138 44.08 -10.62 21.34
N SER A 139 43.60 -9.37 21.24
CA SER A 139 43.30 -8.74 19.96
C SER A 139 44.54 -8.45 19.16
N ALA A 140 44.44 -8.37 17.84
CA ALA A 140 45.60 -8.02 17.00
C ALA A 140 45.98 -6.54 17.15
N PHE A 141 45.03 -5.65 17.26
CA PHE A 141 45.27 -4.24 17.53
C PHE A 141 44.60 -3.82 18.85
N LEU A 142 45.32 -3.10 19.68
CA LEU A 142 44.79 -2.41 20.86
C LEU A 142 44.91 -0.90 20.65
N VAL A 143 43.77 -0.24 20.56
CA VAL A 143 43.71 1.23 20.43
C VAL A 143 43.57 1.81 21.84
N TRP A 144 44.62 2.45 22.31
CA TRP A 144 44.67 3.06 23.64
C TRP A 144 43.81 4.32 23.75
N ASN A 145 43.52 4.71 24.96
CA ASN A 145 42.76 5.93 25.26
C ASN A 145 43.26 7.13 24.45
N ASN A 146 42.33 7.94 23.93
CA ASN A 146 42.60 9.11 23.08
C ASN A 146 43.38 8.80 21.77
N ALA A 147 43.54 7.53 21.42
CA ALA A 147 44.11 7.12 20.14
C ALA A 147 43.06 6.85 19.09
N ARG A 148 43.46 6.84 17.83
CA ARG A 148 42.60 6.54 16.71
C ARG A 148 43.26 5.52 15.77
N LEU A 149 42.50 4.52 15.36
CA LEU A 149 42.88 3.59 14.31
C LEU A 149 41.88 3.75 13.14
N VAL A 150 42.39 3.80 11.94
CA VAL A 150 41.60 3.80 10.72
C VAL A 150 42.07 2.64 9.86
N PHE A 151 41.18 1.73 9.54
CA PHE A 151 41.41 0.78 8.44
C PHE A 151 40.65 1.22 7.22
N THR A 152 41.32 1.18 6.07
CA THR A 152 40.71 1.52 4.77
C THR A 152 41.27 0.59 3.69
N ASP A 153 40.63 0.54 2.55
CA ASP A 153 41.11 -0.12 1.36
C ASP A 153 40.89 0.76 0.12
N CYS A 154 41.88 0.80 -0.73
CA CYS A 154 41.80 1.59 -1.97
C CYS A 154 41.60 0.74 -3.22
N GLN A 155 41.50 -0.58 -3.11
CA GLN A 155 41.24 -1.46 -4.23
C GLN A 155 39.72 -1.57 -4.50
N PHE A 156 39.31 -1.12 -5.67
CA PHE A 156 37.90 -1.10 -6.07
C PHE A 156 37.49 -2.28 -6.96
N SER A 157 38.47 -2.94 -7.57
CA SER A 157 38.26 -4.13 -8.37
C SER A 157 39.29 -5.19 -8.01
N GLY A 158 38.86 -6.37 -7.63
CA GLY A 158 39.71 -7.48 -7.26
C GLY A 158 39.63 -7.87 -5.79
N ASP A 159 40.71 -8.44 -5.27
CA ASP A 159 40.80 -8.90 -3.89
C ASP A 159 40.81 -7.71 -2.93
N ARG A 160 39.80 -7.64 -2.07
CA ARG A 160 39.70 -6.63 -1.03
C ARG A 160 40.65 -6.92 0.11
N GLY A 161 41.06 -5.84 0.76
CA GLY A 161 41.76 -5.95 2.02
C GLY A 161 40.97 -6.79 3.02
N LEU A 162 41.60 -7.84 3.49
CA LEU A 162 41.04 -8.80 4.43
C LEU A 162 41.81 -8.82 5.71
N ILE A 163 41.10 -8.70 6.83
CA ILE A 163 41.67 -9.00 8.16
C ILE A 163 41.07 -10.32 8.61
N THR A 164 41.94 -11.30 8.84
CA THR A 164 41.53 -12.64 9.24
C THR A 164 42.51 -13.22 10.26
N GLY A 165 42.25 -14.39 10.76
CA GLY A 165 43.16 -15.13 11.65
C GLY A 165 42.53 -15.66 12.91
N ASP A 166 43.35 -16.11 13.85
CA ASP A 166 42.95 -16.82 15.07
C ASP A 166 43.09 -15.96 16.35
N SER A 167 43.26 -14.62 16.23
CA SER A 167 43.23 -13.71 17.39
C SER A 167 41.82 -13.61 17.97
N CYS A 168 41.70 -13.26 19.25
CA CYS A 168 40.41 -13.07 19.89
C CYS A 168 39.57 -12.00 19.24
N ALA A 169 40.16 -10.91 18.80
CA ALA A 169 39.53 -9.86 18.02
C ALA A 169 40.54 -9.24 17.04
N ALA A 170 40.04 -8.69 15.94
CA ALA A 170 40.89 -7.89 15.06
C ALA A 170 41.34 -6.59 15.77
N VAL A 171 40.40 -5.91 16.41
CA VAL A 171 40.64 -4.62 17.08
C VAL A 171 39.93 -4.57 18.42
N SER A 172 40.66 -4.13 19.43
CA SER A 172 40.16 -3.74 20.76
C SER A 172 40.30 -2.23 20.94
N VAL A 173 39.19 -1.55 21.25
CA VAL A 173 39.11 -0.08 21.34
C VAL A 173 38.89 0.33 22.78
N ALA A 174 39.78 1.09 23.38
CA ALA A 174 39.70 1.57 24.77
C ALA A 174 38.64 2.71 24.91
N GLU A 175 38.24 3.05 26.13
CA GLU A 175 37.07 3.90 26.45
C GLU A 175 37.02 5.26 25.71
N THR A 176 38.14 5.93 25.52
CA THR A 176 38.20 7.23 24.83
C THR A 176 38.87 7.15 23.45
N ALA A 177 39.06 5.93 22.95
CA ALA A 177 39.67 5.67 21.65
C ALA A 177 38.61 5.66 20.54
N THR A 178 39.10 5.82 19.31
CA THR A 178 38.25 5.73 18.10
C THR A 178 38.82 4.71 17.13
N PHE A 179 37.97 3.89 16.61
CA PHE A 179 38.24 3.02 15.47
C PHE A 179 37.30 3.33 14.31
N ASP A 180 37.87 3.57 13.15
CA ASP A 180 37.11 3.81 11.91
C ASP A 180 37.42 2.72 10.90
N LEU A 181 36.38 2.13 10.33
CA LEU A 181 36.47 1.05 9.35
C LEU A 181 35.82 1.47 8.02
N TYR A 182 36.62 1.41 6.95
CA TYR A 182 36.20 1.68 5.59
C TYR A 182 36.60 0.51 4.68
N GLY A 183 35.67 0.03 3.82
CA GLY A 183 36.00 -0.88 2.72
C GLY A 183 36.73 -2.20 3.02
N VAL A 184 37.09 -2.46 4.24
CA VAL A 184 37.87 -3.64 4.65
C VAL A 184 36.96 -4.75 5.12
N SER A 185 37.30 -6.00 4.81
CA SER A 185 36.60 -7.20 5.32
C SER A 185 37.33 -7.73 6.57
N ILE A 186 36.54 -8.10 7.59
CA ILE A 186 37.04 -8.70 8.83
C ILE A 186 36.36 -10.05 9.02
N CYS A 187 37.16 -11.11 9.07
CA CYS A 187 36.74 -12.49 9.23
C CYS A 187 37.66 -13.24 10.17
N MET A 188 37.29 -13.36 11.44
CA MET A 188 38.12 -13.98 12.46
C MET A 188 37.62 -15.39 12.80
N THR A 189 38.56 -16.29 13.06
CA THR A 189 38.26 -17.68 13.45
C THR A 189 39.05 -18.02 14.67
N SER A 190 38.54 -17.76 15.88
CA SER A 190 39.25 -18.05 17.10
C SER A 190 39.05 -19.47 17.58
N SER A 191 40.14 -20.15 17.85
CA SER A 191 40.17 -21.50 18.47
C SER A 191 40.00 -21.43 20.01
N GLU A 192 39.98 -20.24 20.59
CA GLU A 192 39.85 -20.06 22.04
C GLU A 192 38.47 -20.51 22.52
N THR A 193 38.45 -21.47 23.46
CA THR A 193 37.23 -22.07 24.01
C THR A 193 36.73 -21.39 25.28
N ASP A 194 37.58 -20.70 25.97
CA ASP A 194 37.31 -20.06 27.26
C ASP A 194 37.11 -18.54 27.08
N GLY A 195 35.86 -18.12 26.87
CA GLY A 195 35.51 -16.70 26.78
C GLY A 195 35.79 -15.95 28.09
N ILE A 196 36.14 -14.68 27.98
CA ILE A 196 36.37 -13.69 29.03
C ILE A 196 36.93 -14.28 30.30
N ARG A 197 38.19 -14.51 30.30
CA ARG A 197 38.98 -14.75 31.49
C ARG A 197 39.81 -13.53 31.78
N ASP A 198 39.41 -12.83 32.80
CA ASP A 198 40.31 -11.85 33.37
C ASP A 198 40.36 -10.44 32.71
N VAL A 199 40.77 -9.47 33.47
CA VAL A 199 40.89 -8.02 33.15
C VAL A 199 41.87 -7.74 31.99
N TYR A 200 42.61 -8.75 31.55
CA TYR A 200 43.70 -8.66 30.56
C TYR A 200 43.41 -9.37 29.22
N ASN A 201 42.34 -10.13 29.12
CA ASN A 201 42.02 -10.91 27.90
C ASN A 201 40.84 -10.33 27.17
N ASP A 202 41.00 -10.07 25.85
CA ASP A 202 39.92 -9.60 25.00
C ASP A 202 38.89 -10.72 24.72
N PRO A 203 37.61 -10.41 24.64
CA PRO A 203 36.61 -11.40 24.30
C PRO A 203 36.72 -11.79 22.81
N VAL A 204 36.32 -13.00 22.50
CA VAL A 204 36.29 -13.48 21.11
C VAL A 204 35.18 -12.81 20.33
N CYS A 205 35.55 -12.00 19.34
CA CYS A 205 34.64 -11.27 18.45
C CYS A 205 35.42 -10.72 17.25
N GLY A 206 34.72 -10.08 16.32
CA GLY A 206 35.42 -9.32 15.26
C GLY A 206 36.05 -8.06 15.81
N ILE A 207 35.24 -7.23 16.48
CA ILE A 207 35.67 -5.96 17.10
C ILE A 207 35.20 -5.92 18.57
N TYR A 208 36.11 -5.58 19.47
CA TYR A 208 35.81 -5.28 20.87
C TYR A 208 35.88 -3.77 21.10
N ASN A 209 34.74 -3.11 21.23
CA ASN A 209 34.61 -1.68 21.33
C ASN A 209 34.22 -1.22 22.74
N CYS A 210 35.12 -0.56 23.45
CA CYS A 210 34.81 0.18 24.69
C CYS A 210 34.79 1.71 24.49
N GLY A 211 35.24 2.21 23.33
CA GLY A 211 35.27 3.61 22.93
C GLY A 211 34.27 3.95 21.85
N THR A 212 34.76 4.51 20.75
CA THR A 212 33.94 4.81 19.57
C THR A 212 34.41 3.96 18.40
N PHE A 213 33.47 3.17 17.84
CA PHE A 213 33.70 2.46 16.60
C PHE A 213 32.76 3.02 15.53
N ASN A 214 33.31 3.46 14.41
CA ASN A 214 32.57 3.96 13.25
C ASN A 214 32.81 3.04 12.07
N MET A 215 31.70 2.58 11.45
CA MET A 215 31.72 1.77 10.25
C MET A 215 31.10 2.59 9.13
N TYR A 216 31.93 3.00 8.19
CA TYR A 216 31.53 3.84 7.08
C TYR A 216 31.37 3.02 5.81
N GLY A 217 30.60 3.52 4.84
CA GLY A 217 30.59 3.00 3.48
C GLY A 217 31.99 3.03 2.86
N GLY A 218 32.17 2.27 1.77
CA GLY A 218 33.47 2.16 1.12
C GLY A 218 34.13 3.50 0.88
N CYS A 219 35.44 3.47 0.93
CA CYS A 219 36.23 4.62 0.62
C CYS A 219 35.75 5.24 -0.66
N TYR A 220 34.98 6.25 -0.65
CA TYR A 220 34.93 7.22 -1.69
C TYR A 220 33.95 7.15 -2.84
N TYR A 221 33.44 6.00 -3.25
CA TYR A 221 32.50 6.02 -4.33
C TYR A 221 31.07 5.78 -3.88
N GLN A 222 30.35 6.90 -3.97
CA GLN A 222 28.96 6.73 -4.20
C GLN A 222 28.79 5.79 -5.34
N LYS A 223 28.29 4.64 -5.10
CA LYS A 223 27.71 3.96 -6.15
C LYS A 223 26.73 2.95 -5.84
N SER A 224 25.85 3.23 -6.68
CA SER A 224 24.96 2.30 -7.29
C SER A 224 24.88 0.99 -6.49
N SER A 225 23.69 0.71 -6.15
CA SER A 225 23.18 -0.53 -5.60
C SER A 225 23.79 -1.82 -6.21
N ASP A 226 24.50 -1.70 -7.34
CA ASP A 226 24.93 -2.85 -8.11
C ASP A 226 26.33 -3.37 -7.73
N TYR A 227 27.05 -2.65 -6.90
CA TYR A 227 28.36 -3.09 -6.40
C TYR A 227 28.39 -3.16 -4.88
N PRO A 228 27.94 -4.27 -4.26
CA PRO A 228 28.04 -4.47 -2.82
C PRO A 228 29.50 -4.57 -2.33
N THR A 229 30.46 -4.40 -3.24
CA THR A 229 31.87 -4.68 -2.98
C THR A 229 32.59 -3.58 -2.21
N ASP A 230 32.06 -2.34 -2.12
CA ASP A 230 32.76 -1.23 -1.50
C ASP A 230 32.40 -0.98 -0.01
N ARG A 231 31.59 -1.85 0.56
CA ARG A 231 31.19 -1.75 1.96
C ARG A 231 32.11 -2.53 2.86
N PRO A 232 32.49 -2.01 4.03
CA PRO A 232 33.21 -2.83 5.00
C PRO A 232 32.33 -4.01 5.43
N VAL A 233 32.96 -5.15 5.64
CA VAL A 233 32.25 -6.39 6.00
C VAL A 233 32.87 -6.96 7.28
N ILE A 234 32.03 -7.25 8.28
CA ILE A 234 32.40 -8.05 9.45
C ILE A 234 31.60 -9.33 9.38
N SER A 235 32.26 -10.41 8.99
CA SER A 235 31.53 -11.65 8.73
C SER A 235 32.27 -12.91 9.14
N ASN A 236 31.52 -13.98 9.26
CA ASN A 236 32.06 -15.32 9.53
C ASN A 236 32.96 -15.37 10.77
N ILE A 237 32.68 -14.55 11.78
CA ILE A 237 33.35 -14.66 13.07
C ILE A 237 32.95 -15.98 13.68
N ARG A 238 33.92 -16.89 13.76
CA ARG A 238 33.69 -18.29 14.16
C ARG A 238 34.23 -18.53 15.55
N ASN A 239 33.34 -18.80 16.43
CA ASN A 239 33.58 -19.40 17.72
C ASN A 239 32.24 -19.84 18.29
N THR A 240 32.04 -21.11 18.44
CA THR A 240 30.76 -21.74 18.84
C THR A 240 30.18 -21.21 20.15
N LYS A 241 31.02 -20.60 21.00
CA LYS A 241 30.59 -20.07 22.29
C LYS A 241 30.41 -18.55 22.28
N TYR A 242 31.24 -17.81 21.53
CA TYR A 242 31.38 -16.35 21.69
C TYR A 242 31.60 -15.55 20.39
N GLY A 243 31.21 -15.96 19.24
CA GLY A 243 31.55 -15.32 17.97
C GLY A 243 30.62 -14.21 17.46
N PRO A 244 30.30 -13.11 18.19
CA PRO A 244 29.61 -11.97 17.59
C PRO A 244 30.53 -11.17 16.66
N GLY A 245 29.93 -10.48 15.69
CA GLY A 245 30.71 -9.57 14.82
C GLY A 245 31.36 -8.44 15.61
N VAL A 246 30.58 -7.78 16.46
CA VAL A 246 31.00 -6.67 17.31
C VAL A 246 30.54 -6.87 18.73
N ILE A 247 31.40 -6.74 19.68
CA ILE A 247 31.05 -6.54 21.10
C ILE A 247 31.22 -5.05 21.40
N ASN A 248 30.08 -4.41 21.73
CA ASN A 248 30.03 -2.97 22.02
C ASN A 248 29.85 -2.71 23.52
N ARG A 249 30.69 -1.87 24.06
CA ARG A 249 30.68 -1.32 25.43
C ARG A 249 30.93 0.18 25.44
N GLY A 250 30.67 0.83 24.33
CA GLY A 250 30.83 2.24 24.11
C GLY A 250 29.88 2.71 23.06
N THR A 251 30.32 3.46 22.07
CA THR A 251 29.50 3.94 20.96
C THR A 251 29.92 3.23 19.67
N PHE A 252 28.96 2.56 19.07
CA PHE A 252 29.08 2.00 17.73
C PHE A 252 28.20 2.78 16.75
N ASN A 253 28.76 3.36 15.72
CA ASN A 253 28.08 4.08 14.64
C ASN A 253 28.27 3.32 13.34
N MET A 254 27.17 2.84 12.77
CA MET A 254 27.16 2.19 11.46
C MET A 254 26.51 3.11 10.45
N TYR A 255 27.28 3.71 9.59
CA TYR A 255 26.81 4.57 8.51
C TYR A 255 26.53 3.76 7.25
N ASP A 256 27.33 2.76 6.97
CA ASP A 256 27.15 1.74 5.95
C ASP A 256 28.00 0.50 6.28
N GLY A 257 27.93 -0.54 5.45
CA GLY A 257 28.67 -1.78 5.63
C GLY A 257 27.76 -2.99 5.86
N ILE A 258 28.38 -4.14 6.08
CA ILE A 258 27.69 -5.41 6.28
C ILE A 258 28.25 -6.13 7.50
N ILE A 259 27.39 -6.54 8.40
CA ILE A 259 27.74 -7.43 9.51
C ILE A 259 26.93 -8.71 9.33
N SER A 260 27.61 -9.81 8.92
CA SER A 260 26.85 -10.99 8.47
C SER A 260 27.53 -12.34 8.77
N GLY A 261 26.70 -13.38 8.86
CA GLY A 261 27.18 -14.75 8.93
C GLY A 261 28.04 -15.10 10.18
N ASN A 262 27.95 -14.29 11.22
CA ASN A 262 28.66 -14.53 12.48
C ASN A 262 27.96 -15.65 13.26
N GLU A 263 28.74 -16.50 13.95
CA GLU A 263 28.19 -17.68 14.68
C GLU A 263 27.34 -17.32 15.89
N ARG A 264 27.31 -16.04 16.25
CA ARG A 264 26.45 -15.48 17.30
C ARG A 264 25.70 -14.25 16.77
N ASN A 265 25.69 -13.20 17.55
CA ASN A 265 25.00 -11.97 17.19
C ASN A 265 25.83 -11.15 16.18
N GLY A 266 25.17 -10.33 15.38
CA GLY A 266 25.89 -9.33 14.57
C GLY A 266 26.61 -8.33 15.46
N VAL A 267 25.85 -7.66 16.33
CA VAL A 267 26.35 -6.73 17.35
C VAL A 267 25.82 -7.17 18.71
N MET A 268 26.69 -7.24 19.69
CA MET A 268 26.33 -7.59 21.07
C MET A 268 26.80 -6.48 22.01
N SER A 269 25.88 -5.93 22.78
CA SER A 269 26.26 -5.05 23.91
C SER A 269 26.30 -5.82 25.21
N THR A 270 27.31 -5.60 26.00
CA THR A 270 27.57 -6.36 27.24
C THR A 270 27.49 -5.49 28.49
N ILE A 271 26.60 -4.58 28.55
CA ILE A 271 26.33 -3.56 29.55
C ILE A 271 27.05 -3.77 30.90
N THR A 272 28.01 -2.92 31.25
CA THR A 272 28.80 -3.11 32.47
C THR A 272 28.95 -1.87 33.32
N ARG A 273 28.88 -0.65 32.78
CA ARG A 273 29.21 0.56 33.52
C ARG A 273 28.44 1.83 33.16
N SER A 274 27.92 1.92 31.94
CA SER A 274 27.23 3.10 31.42
C SER A 274 26.26 2.69 30.28
N ASP A 275 25.46 3.60 29.82
CA ASP A 275 24.61 3.37 28.70
C ASP A 275 25.43 3.26 27.40
N ASP A 276 25.62 2.03 26.92
CA ASP A 276 26.22 1.76 25.62
C ASP A 276 25.30 2.25 24.49
N THR A 277 25.90 2.66 23.39
CA THR A 277 25.10 3.20 22.27
C THR A 277 25.45 2.50 20.96
N ILE A 278 24.41 2.12 20.21
CA ILE A 278 24.50 1.58 18.87
C ILE A 278 23.63 2.46 17.98
N ASN A 279 24.25 3.13 17.02
CA ASN A 279 23.58 3.98 16.06
C ASN A 279 23.68 3.35 14.66
N LEU A 280 22.54 3.02 14.07
CA LEU A 280 22.44 2.52 12.71
C LEU A 280 21.90 3.66 11.83
N TYR A 281 22.76 4.27 11.04
CA TYR A 281 22.42 5.30 10.05
C TYR A 281 22.22 4.71 8.67
N GLY A 282 22.83 3.54 8.41
CA GLY A 282 22.76 2.80 7.16
C GLY A 282 23.38 1.42 7.31
N GLY A 283 23.64 0.73 6.20
CA GLY A 283 24.25 -0.59 6.19
C GLY A 283 23.27 -1.73 6.50
N THR A 284 23.84 -2.94 6.66
CA THR A 284 23.04 -4.16 6.82
C THR A 284 23.65 -5.09 7.88
N ILE A 285 22.80 -5.55 8.80
CA ILE A 285 23.14 -6.58 9.79
C ILE A 285 22.29 -7.82 9.47
N THR A 286 22.92 -8.86 8.91
CA THR A 286 22.14 -9.94 8.28
C THR A 286 22.75 -11.34 8.45
N GLY A 287 21.91 -12.37 8.43
CA GLY A 287 22.36 -13.76 8.36
C GLY A 287 23.21 -14.25 9.54
N ASN A 288 23.19 -13.57 10.69
CA ASN A 288 23.89 -14.00 11.89
C ASN A 288 23.10 -15.12 12.58
N THR A 289 23.78 -16.07 13.21
CA THR A 289 23.15 -17.21 13.88
C THR A 289 22.41 -16.81 15.15
N GLY A 290 22.84 -15.75 15.82
CA GLY A 290 22.13 -15.12 16.93
C GLY A 290 21.21 -13.99 16.48
N ALA A 291 20.99 -13.00 17.34
CA ALA A 291 20.30 -11.78 17.02
C ALA A 291 21.14 -10.88 16.11
N GLY A 292 20.48 -10.03 15.31
CA GLY A 292 21.18 -8.96 14.59
C GLY A 292 21.88 -8.04 15.58
N ILE A 293 21.12 -7.50 16.54
CA ILE A 293 21.62 -6.70 17.67
C ILE A 293 21.11 -7.35 18.96
N SER A 294 21.99 -7.58 19.90
CA SER A 294 21.69 -8.11 21.23
C SER A 294 22.07 -7.13 22.32
N ALA A 295 21.09 -6.55 22.99
CA ALA A 295 21.21 -5.73 24.17
C ALA A 295 20.88 -6.57 25.40
N THR A 296 21.78 -7.45 25.79
CA THR A 296 21.58 -8.40 26.88
C THR A 296 22.74 -8.32 27.89
N HIS A 297 22.45 -8.62 29.14
CA HIS A 297 23.51 -8.76 30.11
C HIS A 297 24.38 -9.99 29.78
N TRP A 298 25.69 -9.79 29.71
CA TRP A 298 26.61 -10.91 29.73
C TRP A 298 26.50 -11.64 31.07
N PRO A 299 26.56 -12.94 31.11
CA PRO A 299 26.41 -13.71 32.33
C PRO A 299 27.57 -13.55 33.28
N MET A 300 27.66 -12.40 33.91
CA MET A 300 28.45 -12.21 35.15
C MET A 300 27.48 -12.20 36.34
N PRO A 301 27.45 -13.25 37.15
CA PRO A 301 26.45 -13.42 38.22
C PRO A 301 26.51 -12.35 39.33
N SER A 302 27.53 -11.50 39.34
CA SER A 302 27.79 -10.58 40.48
C SER A 302 27.39 -9.13 40.27
N ILE A 303 26.84 -8.73 39.09
CA ILE A 303 26.43 -7.33 38.81
C ILE A 303 24.94 -7.30 38.41
N ALA A 304 24.09 -7.95 39.21
CA ALA A 304 22.67 -8.06 38.91
C ALA A 304 21.83 -6.80 39.25
N THR A 305 22.42 -5.67 39.54
CA THR A 305 21.69 -4.49 40.00
C THR A 305 21.94 -3.21 39.20
N SER A 306 22.46 -3.30 37.99
CA SER A 306 22.69 -2.07 37.19
C SER A 306 21.42 -1.70 36.40
N ASP A 307 20.95 -0.45 36.55
CA ASP A 307 19.93 0.19 35.78
C ASP A 307 20.46 0.72 34.45
N TYR A 308 21.51 0.12 33.89
CA TYR A 308 22.09 0.50 32.61
C TYR A 308 21.43 -0.22 31.46
N TYR A 309 21.24 0.51 30.37
CA TYR A 309 20.59 0.02 29.15
C TYR A 309 21.45 0.37 27.93
N THR A 310 21.35 -0.46 26.89
CA THR A 310 21.91 -0.13 25.59
C THR A 310 20.93 0.74 24.79
N ASN A 311 21.37 1.89 24.35
CA ASN A 311 20.63 2.71 23.40
C ASN A 311 20.86 2.17 21.98
N VAL A 312 19.81 1.70 21.34
CA VAL A 312 19.82 1.21 19.95
C VAL A 312 19.01 2.18 19.10
N ASN A 313 19.70 3.02 18.35
CA ASN A 313 19.10 4.06 17.55
C ASN A 313 19.16 3.69 16.07
N LEU A 314 18.00 3.55 15.44
CA LEU A 314 17.85 3.19 14.04
C LEU A 314 17.40 4.42 13.26
N TYR A 315 18.30 5.02 12.54
CA TYR A 315 18.04 6.19 11.68
C TYR A 315 17.92 5.82 10.19
N GLY A 316 18.43 4.65 9.81
CA GLY A 316 18.41 4.03 8.50
C GLY A 316 19.01 2.63 8.54
N GLY A 317 19.04 1.92 7.41
CA GLY A 317 19.66 0.62 7.27
C GLY A 317 18.73 -0.58 7.52
N THR A 318 19.28 -1.78 7.37
CA THR A 318 18.51 -3.03 7.38
C THR A 318 19.06 -4.03 8.41
N ILE A 319 18.17 -4.62 9.20
CA ILE A 319 18.47 -5.76 10.06
C ILE A 319 17.66 -6.95 9.59
N SER A 320 18.30 -7.95 8.99
CA SER A 320 17.55 -9.00 8.28
C SER A 320 18.14 -10.40 8.43
N GLU A 321 17.29 -11.39 8.21
CA GLU A 321 17.68 -12.81 8.00
C GLU A 321 18.48 -13.42 9.14
N ASN A 322 18.55 -12.80 10.31
CA ASN A 322 19.20 -13.35 11.47
C ASN A 322 18.38 -14.52 12.02
N THR A 323 19.04 -15.57 12.52
CA THR A 323 18.35 -16.74 13.07
C THR A 323 17.70 -16.42 14.42
N GLY A 324 18.29 -15.51 15.20
CA GLY A 324 17.67 -14.92 16.36
C GLY A 324 16.74 -13.75 16.01
N ALA A 325 16.42 -12.92 17.00
CA ALA A 325 15.67 -11.70 16.79
C ALA A 325 16.47 -10.69 15.94
N GLY A 326 15.79 -9.78 15.26
CA GLY A 326 16.46 -8.62 14.69
C GLY A 326 17.18 -7.83 15.79
N ILE A 327 16.43 -7.49 16.84
CA ILE A 327 16.95 -6.83 18.06
C ILE A 327 16.41 -7.56 19.30
N ASP A 328 17.29 -8.17 20.07
CA ASP A 328 16.98 -8.65 21.41
C ASP A 328 17.25 -7.51 22.41
N ALA A 329 16.17 -6.89 22.88
CA ALA A 329 16.20 -5.69 23.70
C ALA A 329 15.88 -5.96 25.18
N ALA A 330 16.34 -7.09 25.74
CA ALA A 330 16.12 -7.38 27.17
C ALA A 330 16.64 -6.26 28.09
N TYR A 331 17.72 -5.60 27.70
CA TYR A 331 18.28 -4.39 28.35
C TYR A 331 18.46 -3.26 27.32
N GLY A 332 17.52 -3.13 26.37
CA GLY A 332 17.61 -2.18 25.29
C GLY A 332 16.63 -1.01 25.42
N ARG A 333 17.08 0.15 24.99
CA ARG A 333 16.25 1.32 24.66
C ARG A 333 16.34 1.51 23.16
N VAL A 334 15.33 1.01 22.44
CA VAL A 334 15.30 1.02 20.99
C VAL A 334 14.58 2.26 20.50
N THR A 335 15.22 3.03 19.64
CA THR A 335 14.60 4.16 18.94
C THR A 335 14.68 3.90 17.45
N MET A 336 13.53 3.87 16.79
CA MET A 336 13.41 3.84 15.35
C MET A 336 12.91 5.20 14.86
N ALA A 337 13.80 5.97 14.21
CA ALA A 337 13.53 7.34 13.79
C ALA A 337 14.18 7.60 12.43
N GLN A 338 13.59 7.02 11.39
CA GLN A 338 14.11 7.13 10.02
C GLN A 338 14.35 8.60 9.65
N GLN A 339 15.57 8.92 9.25
CA GLN A 339 15.97 10.29 8.88
C GLN A 339 15.80 10.58 7.40
N SER A 340 15.91 9.56 6.56
CA SER A 340 15.77 9.69 5.10
C SER A 340 14.90 8.58 4.53
N SER A 341 14.04 8.93 3.57
CA SER A 341 13.25 7.94 2.83
C SER A 341 14.12 7.08 1.91
N ALA A 342 15.26 7.56 1.53
CA ALA A 342 16.18 6.87 0.65
C ALA A 342 17.06 5.83 1.39
N ILE A 343 17.24 5.97 2.71
CA ILE A 343 17.81 4.92 3.57
C ILE A 343 16.75 4.53 4.61
N PRO A 344 15.77 3.70 4.23
CA PRO A 344 14.71 3.32 5.14
C PRO A 344 15.26 2.48 6.30
N VAL A 345 14.57 2.54 7.44
CA VAL A 345 14.79 1.58 8.51
C VAL A 345 13.95 0.35 8.21
N GLU A 346 14.63 -0.79 8.04
CA GLU A 346 13.97 -2.08 7.80
C GLU A 346 14.45 -3.15 8.79
N ILE A 347 13.51 -3.81 9.46
CA ILE A 347 13.78 -5.02 10.24
C ILE A 347 12.96 -6.14 9.62
N LYS A 348 13.64 -7.05 8.91
CA LYS A 348 12.91 -8.01 8.07
C LYS A 348 13.49 -9.41 8.06
N ASN A 349 12.62 -10.40 7.88
CA ASN A 349 12.99 -11.81 7.66
C ASN A 349 13.84 -12.44 8.78
N ASN A 350 13.84 -11.88 9.99
CA ASN A 350 14.53 -12.50 11.14
C ASN A 350 13.66 -13.63 11.69
N LYS A 351 14.30 -14.72 12.16
CA LYS A 351 13.61 -15.95 12.58
C LYS A 351 13.23 -15.98 14.06
N GLY A 352 13.74 -15.07 14.86
CA GLY A 352 13.42 -14.91 16.28
C GLY A 352 12.53 -13.70 16.58
N GLY A 353 11.82 -13.17 15.59
CA GLY A 353 11.10 -11.90 15.65
C GLY A 353 11.96 -10.71 15.23
N ALA A 354 11.39 -9.50 15.25
CA ALA A 354 12.10 -8.27 14.92
C ALA A 354 12.68 -7.60 16.16
N ILE A 355 11.83 -7.29 17.14
CA ILE A 355 12.21 -6.61 18.40
C ILE A 355 11.57 -7.34 19.57
N SER A 356 12.37 -7.72 20.55
CA SER A 356 11.92 -8.42 21.75
C SER A 356 12.18 -7.60 23.02
N LEU A 357 11.12 -7.15 23.67
CA LEU A 357 11.13 -6.44 24.96
C LEU A 357 10.69 -7.43 26.05
N THR A 358 11.64 -7.91 26.85
CA THR A 358 11.40 -9.00 27.80
C THR A 358 11.66 -8.62 29.26
N ARG A 359 12.07 -7.38 29.55
CA ARG A 359 12.39 -6.91 30.90
C ARG A 359 11.73 -5.54 31.17
N ASP A 360 11.31 -5.34 32.40
CA ASP A 360 10.88 -4.03 32.88
C ASP A 360 12.04 -3.02 32.82
N GLY A 361 11.76 -1.81 32.36
CA GLY A 361 12.76 -0.79 32.08
C GLY A 361 13.32 -0.81 30.64
N SER A 362 13.14 -1.89 29.88
CA SER A 362 13.38 -1.86 28.45
C SER A 362 12.32 -1.01 27.74
N THR A 363 12.74 -0.26 26.74
CA THR A 363 11.84 0.64 26.02
C THR A 363 12.03 0.53 24.53
N ALA A 364 10.96 0.72 23.78
CA ALA A 364 11.04 0.95 22.34
C ALA A 364 10.19 2.16 21.96
N ASN A 365 10.77 3.05 21.17
CA ASN A 365 10.07 4.14 20.50
C ASN A 365 10.18 3.91 18.99
N LEU A 366 9.12 3.40 18.38
CA LEU A 366 9.12 2.98 16.99
C LEU A 366 8.40 4.03 16.14
N GLY A 367 9.21 4.80 15.41
CA GLY A 367 8.73 5.76 14.44
C GLY A 367 8.69 5.21 13.01
N THR A 368 8.77 6.10 12.03
CA THR A 368 8.74 5.72 10.61
C THR A 368 9.78 4.66 10.29
N GLY A 369 9.37 3.59 9.63
CA GLY A 369 10.18 2.44 9.26
C GLY A 369 9.33 1.21 9.03
N ARG A 370 9.96 0.09 8.63
CA ARG A 370 9.27 -1.15 8.26
C ARG A 370 9.76 -2.35 9.07
N ILE A 371 8.82 -3.11 9.58
CA ILE A 371 9.05 -4.39 10.28
C ILE A 371 8.18 -5.43 9.58
N THR A 372 8.81 -6.28 8.74
CA THR A 372 8.07 -7.20 7.86
C THR A 372 8.80 -8.52 7.62
N GLY A 373 8.07 -9.59 7.31
CA GLY A 373 8.65 -10.90 6.99
C GLY A 373 9.35 -11.61 8.14
N ASN A 374 9.34 -11.06 9.37
CA ASN A 374 9.93 -11.70 10.51
C ASN A 374 9.07 -12.88 10.99
N SER A 375 9.70 -13.87 11.60
CA SER A 375 9.03 -15.07 12.06
C SER A 375 9.59 -15.51 13.42
N GLY A 376 8.90 -16.41 14.10
CA GLY A 376 9.31 -16.90 15.41
C GLY A 376 9.10 -15.90 16.55
N GLY A 377 9.61 -16.20 17.72
CA GLY A 377 9.32 -15.41 18.92
C GLY A 377 7.83 -15.44 19.30
N LYS A 378 7.40 -14.50 20.12
CA LYS A 378 6.00 -14.27 20.45
C LYS A 378 5.29 -13.38 19.40
N GLY A 379 6.05 -12.64 18.62
CA GLY A 379 5.61 -11.76 17.56
C GLY A 379 6.79 -11.01 16.93
N ALA A 380 6.55 -10.32 15.84
CA ALA A 380 7.61 -9.52 15.22
C ALA A 380 8.10 -8.43 16.17
N VAL A 381 7.20 -7.66 16.75
CA VAL A 381 7.48 -6.81 17.91
C VAL A 381 6.79 -7.41 19.11
N ALA A 382 7.55 -7.86 20.10
CA ALA A 382 7.01 -8.53 21.28
C ALA A 382 7.19 -7.64 22.53
N LEU A 383 6.10 -7.09 23.04
CA LEU A 383 6.06 -6.38 24.32
C LEU A 383 5.66 -7.36 25.42
N SER A 384 6.63 -8.13 25.91
CA SER A 384 6.42 -9.04 27.04
C SER A 384 6.62 -8.33 28.37
N ALA A 385 7.49 -7.33 28.41
CA ALA A 385 7.75 -6.44 29.55
C ALA A 385 8.21 -5.07 29.02
N GLY A 386 8.48 -4.10 29.91
CA GLY A 386 8.90 -2.76 29.53
C GLY A 386 7.77 -1.91 28.92
N SER A 387 8.14 -0.99 28.04
CA SER A 387 7.20 -0.05 27.39
C SER A 387 7.49 0.11 25.90
N LEU A 388 6.44 0.36 25.13
CA LEU A 388 6.49 0.60 23.69
C LEU A 388 5.70 1.86 23.37
N THR A 389 6.34 2.76 22.64
CA THR A 389 5.70 3.92 22.01
C THR A 389 5.73 3.77 20.51
N LEU A 390 4.62 4.07 19.86
CA LEU A 390 4.48 4.07 18.39
C LEU A 390 4.25 5.50 17.91
N THR A 391 4.99 5.90 16.89
CA THR A 391 4.93 7.27 16.34
C THR A 391 5.15 7.27 14.81
N GLY A 392 4.83 8.38 14.14
CA GLY A 392 5.04 8.54 12.70
C GLY A 392 4.40 7.43 11.84
N ASP A 393 4.98 7.16 10.69
CA ASP A 393 4.47 6.17 9.72
C ASP A 393 5.07 4.77 9.91
N VAL A 394 5.07 4.28 11.15
CA VAL A 394 5.57 2.94 11.47
C VAL A 394 4.72 1.85 10.79
N LYS A 395 5.39 0.87 10.18
CA LYS A 395 4.72 -0.29 9.57
C LYS A 395 5.19 -1.59 10.22
N ILE A 396 4.28 -2.28 10.86
CA ILE A 396 4.51 -3.60 11.50
C ILE A 396 3.48 -4.56 10.92
N THR A 397 3.78 -5.11 9.75
CA THR A 397 2.84 -5.91 8.97
C THR A 397 3.55 -7.02 8.19
N GLY A 398 2.80 -8.04 7.74
CA GLY A 398 3.33 -9.08 6.88
C GLY A 398 4.38 -9.97 7.56
N ASN A 399 4.35 -10.08 8.88
CA ASN A 399 5.17 -10.99 9.63
C ASN A 399 4.44 -12.33 9.84
N THR A 400 5.18 -13.39 10.10
CA THR A 400 4.60 -14.71 10.38
C THR A 400 4.19 -14.80 11.85
N GLY A 401 2.93 -15.03 12.11
CA GLY A 401 2.36 -14.96 13.45
C GLY A 401 1.94 -13.54 13.82
N ALA A 402 2.15 -13.16 15.07
CA ALA A 402 1.78 -11.82 15.53
C ALA A 402 2.72 -10.74 14.95
N ASN A 403 2.15 -9.65 14.44
CA ASN A 403 2.93 -8.47 14.06
C ASN A 403 3.40 -7.72 15.31
N LEU A 404 2.48 -7.16 16.07
CA LEU A 404 2.72 -6.61 17.39
C LEU A 404 2.05 -7.50 18.42
N TYR A 405 2.85 -8.18 19.24
CA TYR A 405 2.37 -9.00 20.36
C TYR A 405 2.44 -8.22 21.67
N LEU A 406 1.37 -8.26 22.42
CA LEU A 406 1.24 -7.64 23.74
C LEU A 406 0.94 -8.71 24.79
N ALA A 407 1.80 -8.84 25.78
CA ALA A 407 1.54 -9.68 26.95
C ALA A 407 0.38 -9.14 27.77
N ASN A 408 -0.17 -9.98 28.64
CA ASN A 408 -1.31 -9.61 29.52
C ASN A 408 -1.01 -8.32 30.31
N GLY A 409 -1.94 -7.36 30.23
CA GLY A 409 -1.83 -6.08 30.92
C GLY A 409 -0.85 -5.08 30.32
N LYS A 410 -0.24 -5.38 29.18
CA LYS A 410 0.63 -4.44 28.46
C LYS A 410 -0.18 -3.64 27.42
N THR A 411 0.10 -2.34 27.40
CA THR A 411 -0.45 -1.40 26.41
C THR A 411 0.67 -0.64 25.73
N VAL A 412 0.38 -0.11 24.55
CA VAL A 412 1.31 0.77 23.82
C VAL A 412 0.92 2.23 24.01
N THR A 413 1.90 3.10 24.04
CA THR A 413 1.70 4.55 23.99
C THR A 413 1.69 4.99 22.54
N LEU A 414 0.75 5.83 22.14
CA LEU A 414 0.67 6.42 20.81
C LEU A 414 1.07 7.90 20.86
N ASP A 415 2.08 8.26 20.10
CA ASP A 415 2.53 9.65 20.00
C ASP A 415 2.55 10.07 18.54
N LYS A 416 1.54 10.85 18.11
CA LYS A 416 1.42 11.39 16.76
C LYS A 416 1.61 10.34 15.65
N LEU A 417 0.88 9.26 15.76
CA LEU A 417 0.90 8.19 14.75
C LEU A 417 0.43 8.74 13.40
N GLY A 418 1.24 8.55 12.37
CA GLY A 418 1.02 9.12 11.04
C GLY A 418 -0.09 8.45 10.25
N SER A 419 -0.47 9.06 9.12
CA SER A 419 -1.49 8.49 8.23
C SER A 419 -1.02 7.24 7.49
N GLY A 420 0.27 7.07 7.32
CA GLY A 420 0.88 5.90 6.68
C GLY A 420 1.17 4.74 7.63
N ALA A 421 0.86 4.86 8.93
CA ALA A 421 1.09 3.80 9.88
C ALA A 421 0.17 2.60 9.63
N GLN A 422 0.71 1.39 9.76
CA GLN A 422 -0.01 0.12 9.58
C GLN A 422 0.54 -0.90 10.57
N ILE A 423 -0.27 -1.33 11.51
CA ILE A 423 0.17 -2.21 12.60
C ILE A 423 -0.81 -3.37 12.76
N GLY A 424 -0.33 -4.59 12.53
CA GLY A 424 -1.06 -5.78 12.97
C GLY A 424 -0.92 -5.94 14.47
N VAL A 425 -1.97 -6.30 15.20
CA VAL A 425 -1.95 -6.43 16.66
C VAL A 425 -2.52 -7.76 17.13
N THR A 426 -1.83 -8.35 18.09
CA THR A 426 -2.23 -9.56 18.81
C THR A 426 -2.00 -9.33 20.30
N THR A 427 -2.98 -9.69 21.13
CA THR A 427 -2.85 -9.70 22.58
C THR A 427 -2.71 -11.14 23.08
N GLU A 428 -1.98 -11.35 24.17
CA GLU A 428 -1.85 -12.67 24.81
C GLU A 428 -3.21 -13.17 25.33
N SER A 429 -4.02 -12.27 25.85
CA SER A 429 -5.41 -12.59 26.20
C SER A 429 -6.26 -12.70 24.95
N THR A 430 -6.98 -13.78 24.83
CA THR A 430 -8.06 -13.96 23.83
C THR A 430 -9.43 -13.62 24.36
N ALA A 431 -9.54 -13.27 25.64
CA ALA A 431 -10.79 -12.88 26.29
C ALA A 431 -11.07 -11.38 26.02
N VAL A 432 -11.60 -11.08 24.87
CA VAL A 432 -11.95 -9.72 24.43
C VAL A 432 -13.22 -9.21 25.13
N PRO A 433 -13.35 -7.87 25.34
CA PRO A 433 -12.45 -6.83 24.81
C PRO A 433 -11.15 -6.67 25.61
N VAL A 434 -10.04 -6.43 24.91
CA VAL A 434 -8.73 -6.18 25.50
C VAL A 434 -8.21 -4.81 25.08
N VAL A 435 -8.02 -3.91 26.04
CA VAL A 435 -7.39 -2.60 25.78
C VAL A 435 -5.91 -2.82 25.47
N PHE A 436 -5.43 -2.21 24.41
CA PHE A 436 -4.04 -2.30 23.99
C PHE A 436 -3.34 -0.94 23.76
N ALA A 437 -4.08 0.16 23.64
CA ALA A 437 -3.49 1.49 23.51
C ALA A 437 -4.45 2.60 23.95
N GLU A 438 -3.88 3.76 24.34
CA GLU A 438 -4.62 5.00 24.60
C GLU A 438 -4.49 5.92 23.38
N ALA A 439 -5.59 6.50 22.90
CA ALA A 439 -5.62 7.28 21.65
C ALA A 439 -5.65 8.80 21.86
N ASN A 440 -5.74 9.29 23.06
CA ASN A 440 -5.70 10.74 23.42
C ASN A 440 -6.60 11.63 22.54
N GLY A 441 -7.79 11.14 22.18
CA GLY A 441 -8.78 11.89 21.38
C GLY A 441 -8.56 11.89 19.87
N THR A 442 -7.53 11.21 19.37
CA THR A 442 -7.31 11.01 17.93
C THR A 442 -7.78 9.62 17.50
N ASP A 443 -8.52 9.54 16.39
CA ASP A 443 -8.92 8.23 15.84
C ASP A 443 -7.76 7.55 15.12
N TYR A 444 -7.30 6.46 15.70
CA TYR A 444 -6.26 5.59 15.15
C TYR A 444 -6.77 4.19 14.74
N THR A 445 -8.07 3.93 14.73
CA THR A 445 -8.62 2.60 14.41
C THR A 445 -8.13 2.09 13.05
N SER A 446 -8.09 2.96 12.05
CA SER A 446 -7.61 2.64 10.70
C SER A 446 -6.11 2.34 10.58
N ARG A 447 -5.33 2.56 11.63
CA ARG A 447 -3.89 2.27 11.68
C ARG A 447 -3.59 0.87 12.18
N PHE A 448 -4.56 0.23 12.82
CA PHE A 448 -4.41 -1.08 13.41
C PHE A 448 -5.30 -2.10 12.73
N THR A 449 -4.77 -3.31 12.59
CA THR A 449 -5.53 -4.48 12.12
C THR A 449 -5.31 -5.64 13.08
N PRO A 450 -6.33 -6.40 13.44
CA PRO A 450 -6.10 -7.64 14.18
C PRO A 450 -5.28 -8.61 13.32
N ASP A 451 -4.32 -9.30 13.92
CA ASP A 451 -3.57 -10.36 13.22
C ASP A 451 -4.38 -11.66 13.05
N SER A 452 -5.42 -11.81 13.84
CA SER A 452 -6.30 -12.99 13.79
C SER A 452 -7.68 -12.62 13.26
N GLU A 453 -8.28 -13.52 12.53
CA GLU A 453 -9.66 -13.39 12.07
C GLU A 453 -10.63 -13.37 13.24
N GLY A 454 -11.75 -12.73 13.05
CA GLY A 454 -12.83 -12.68 14.05
C GLY A 454 -12.71 -11.57 15.08
N TYR A 455 -11.70 -10.75 14.98
CA TYR A 455 -11.54 -9.57 15.84
C TYR A 455 -11.64 -8.27 15.02
N SER A 456 -11.96 -7.20 15.68
CA SER A 456 -11.96 -5.84 15.16
C SER A 456 -11.31 -4.87 16.13
N ILE A 457 -10.89 -3.72 15.62
CA ILE A 457 -10.37 -2.62 16.43
C ILE A 457 -11.49 -1.62 16.68
N GLY A 458 -11.65 -1.24 17.94
CA GLY A 458 -12.62 -0.23 18.34
C GLY A 458 -12.17 0.56 19.55
N TYR A 459 -13.01 1.49 19.99
CA TYR A 459 -12.79 2.26 21.21
C TYR A 459 -13.70 1.75 22.33
N ASN A 460 -13.20 1.75 23.55
CA ASN A 460 -14.04 1.62 24.72
C ASN A 460 -14.63 2.98 25.13
N ALA A 461 -15.46 3.00 26.19
CA ALA A 461 -16.07 4.23 26.71
C ALA A 461 -15.05 5.27 27.23
N ALA A 462 -13.84 4.83 27.57
CA ALA A 462 -12.73 5.70 28.01
C ALA A 462 -11.85 6.21 26.85
N GLN A 463 -12.29 6.01 25.60
CA GLN A 463 -11.51 6.38 24.39
C GLN A 463 -10.16 5.68 24.28
N GLN A 464 -10.06 4.45 24.76
CA GLN A 464 -8.90 3.59 24.62
C GLN A 464 -9.12 2.60 23.48
N LEU A 465 -8.11 2.36 22.66
CA LEU A 465 -8.16 1.34 21.62
C LEU A 465 -8.19 -0.06 22.21
N GLN A 466 -9.14 -0.83 21.77
CA GLN A 466 -9.30 -2.22 22.20
C GLN A 466 -9.43 -3.18 21.02
N LEU A 467 -8.94 -4.39 21.21
CA LEU A 467 -9.29 -5.54 20.42
C LEU A 467 -10.61 -6.10 20.92
N GLN A 468 -11.55 -6.27 20.04
CA GLN A 468 -12.89 -6.75 20.37
C GLN A 468 -13.35 -7.79 19.36
N THR A 469 -14.35 -8.57 19.71
CA THR A 469 -14.94 -9.53 18.76
C THR A 469 -15.46 -8.78 17.55
N MET A 470 -15.15 -9.25 16.37
CA MET A 470 -15.72 -8.73 15.15
C MET A 470 -17.20 -9.02 15.10
N THR A 471 -17.99 -8.04 14.76
CA THR A 471 -19.43 -8.18 14.66
C THR A 471 -19.92 -7.88 13.26
N TYR A 472 -21.00 -8.50 12.87
CA TYR A 472 -21.64 -8.34 11.58
C TYR A 472 -23.04 -7.83 11.81
N PRO A 473 -23.43 -6.67 11.28
CA PRO A 473 -24.78 -6.16 11.45
C PRO A 473 -25.78 -7.06 10.69
N VAL A 474 -26.76 -7.56 11.39
CA VAL A 474 -27.95 -8.20 10.84
C VAL A 474 -29.08 -7.20 10.97
N THR A 475 -29.49 -6.62 9.85
CA THR A 475 -30.48 -5.57 9.79
C THR A 475 -31.80 -6.16 9.28
N TYR A 476 -32.86 -5.95 10.03
CA TYR A 476 -34.22 -6.28 9.67
C TYR A 476 -34.88 -5.00 9.18
N ALA A 477 -35.34 -5.00 7.96
CA ALA A 477 -36.00 -3.86 7.34
C ALA A 477 -37.43 -4.24 6.93
N PRO A 478 -38.42 -3.36 7.08
CA PRO A 478 -39.82 -3.68 6.79
C PRO A 478 -40.07 -3.92 5.30
N GLY A 479 -39.17 -3.48 4.42
CA GLY A 479 -39.41 -3.52 2.98
C GLY A 479 -40.53 -2.59 2.52
N ALA A 480 -40.90 -2.71 1.23
CA ALA A 480 -41.93 -1.86 0.64
C ALA A 480 -43.36 -2.13 1.17
N ASN A 481 -43.60 -3.34 1.67
CA ASN A 481 -44.92 -3.80 2.10
C ASN A 481 -45.06 -4.03 3.63
N GLY A 482 -44.03 -3.84 4.40
CA GLY A 482 -44.06 -4.01 5.84
C GLY A 482 -44.21 -2.69 6.57
N THR A 483 -44.76 -2.73 7.78
CA THR A 483 -44.87 -1.58 8.66
C THR A 483 -44.11 -1.84 9.97
N GLY A 484 -43.30 -0.89 10.41
CA GLY A 484 -42.47 -0.97 11.62
C GLY A 484 -41.09 -0.36 11.39
N ASP A 485 -40.34 -0.13 12.44
CA ASP A 485 -38.99 0.43 12.38
C ASP A 485 -37.94 -0.66 12.12
N SER A 486 -36.94 -0.33 11.33
CA SER A 486 -35.81 -1.23 11.11
C SER A 486 -35.06 -1.53 12.41
N LYS A 487 -34.64 -2.78 12.58
CA LYS A 487 -33.89 -3.25 13.74
C LYS A 487 -32.55 -3.82 13.28
N THR A 488 -31.46 -3.42 13.93
CA THR A 488 -30.15 -4.02 13.69
C THR A 488 -29.65 -4.73 14.94
N VAL A 489 -29.16 -5.94 14.78
CA VAL A 489 -28.53 -6.77 15.82
C VAL A 489 -27.13 -7.14 15.33
N ASN A 490 -26.14 -7.00 16.18
CA ASN A 490 -24.78 -7.37 15.84
C ASN A 490 -24.52 -8.84 16.14
N LYS A 491 -24.26 -9.64 15.13
CA LYS A 491 -23.80 -11.02 15.23
C LYS A 491 -22.30 -11.06 15.53
N GLU A 492 -21.90 -11.72 16.57
CA GLU A 492 -20.48 -11.94 16.88
C GLU A 492 -19.86 -13.00 15.95
N HIS A 493 -18.59 -12.83 15.62
CA HIS A 493 -17.84 -13.78 14.78
C HIS A 493 -17.86 -15.20 15.40
N ASN A 494 -18.14 -16.19 14.59
CA ASN A 494 -18.24 -17.62 14.95
C ASN A 494 -19.23 -17.94 16.09
N LYS A 495 -20.12 -17.02 16.41
CA LYS A 495 -21.19 -17.27 17.34
C LYS A 495 -22.51 -17.24 16.60
N ALA A 496 -23.26 -18.29 16.68
CA ALA A 496 -24.56 -18.36 16.05
C ALA A 496 -25.48 -17.27 16.59
N LEU A 497 -26.26 -16.65 15.70
CA LEU A 497 -27.31 -15.69 16.05
C LEU A 497 -28.67 -16.31 15.73
N GLU A 498 -29.53 -16.36 16.70
CA GLU A 498 -30.94 -16.66 16.46
C GLU A 498 -31.57 -15.42 15.82
N LEU A 499 -32.09 -15.59 14.61
CA LEU A 499 -32.79 -14.53 13.90
C LEU A 499 -34.10 -14.18 14.63
N GLU A 500 -34.54 -12.96 14.47
CA GLU A 500 -35.76 -12.50 15.12
C GLU A 500 -37.00 -13.28 14.63
N GLY A 501 -37.99 -13.32 15.49
CA GLY A 501 -39.35 -13.72 15.13
C GLY A 501 -40.03 -12.69 14.23
N ALA A 502 -41.32 -12.71 14.11
CA ALA A 502 -42.06 -11.72 13.33
C ALA A 502 -41.89 -10.32 13.97
N LEU A 503 -41.35 -9.39 13.24
CA LEU A 503 -41.09 -8.01 13.68
C LEU A 503 -42.03 -6.98 13.01
N PHE A 504 -42.48 -7.27 11.83
CA PHE A 504 -43.20 -6.32 10.99
C PHE A 504 -44.67 -6.75 10.82
N THR A 505 -45.48 -5.80 10.52
CA THR A 505 -46.91 -6.04 10.26
C THR A 505 -47.27 -5.64 8.82
N ARG A 506 -48.19 -6.36 8.25
CA ARG A 506 -48.78 -6.06 6.95
C ARG A 506 -50.26 -6.49 7.01
N LEU A 507 -51.14 -5.58 6.71
CA LEU A 507 -52.57 -5.90 6.69
C LEU A 507 -52.85 -7.04 5.69
N GLY A 508 -53.63 -8.02 6.10
CA GLY A 508 -53.97 -9.15 5.27
C GLY A 508 -52.89 -10.25 5.20
N TYR A 509 -51.78 -10.12 5.86
CA TYR A 509 -50.67 -11.05 5.72
C TYR A 509 -50.05 -11.41 7.07
N THR A 510 -49.51 -12.60 7.13
CA THR A 510 -48.69 -13.06 8.28
C THR A 510 -47.22 -13.14 7.85
N GLN A 511 -46.31 -12.59 8.67
CA GLN A 511 -44.92 -12.78 8.42
C GLN A 511 -44.51 -14.22 8.74
N VAL A 512 -44.00 -14.97 7.76
CA VAL A 512 -43.63 -16.40 7.87
C VAL A 512 -42.15 -16.70 7.74
N GLY A 513 -41.32 -15.67 7.57
CA GLY A 513 -39.89 -15.85 7.41
C GLY A 513 -39.19 -14.55 7.04
N TRP A 514 -37.96 -14.73 6.62
CA TRP A 514 -37.04 -13.67 6.21
C TRP A 514 -36.47 -13.97 4.82
N SER A 515 -36.32 -12.95 4.03
CA SER A 515 -35.65 -12.97 2.72
C SER A 515 -34.50 -11.99 2.69
N LYS A 516 -33.47 -12.28 1.92
CA LYS A 516 -32.34 -11.36 1.64
C LYS A 516 -32.73 -10.24 0.67
N HIS A 517 -33.85 -10.38 -0.01
CA HIS A 517 -34.35 -9.42 -1.00
C HIS A 517 -35.79 -9.00 -0.62
N ASP A 518 -36.08 -7.71 -0.77
CA ASP A 518 -37.44 -7.22 -0.58
C ASP A 518 -38.40 -7.87 -1.60
N GLY A 519 -39.45 -8.50 -1.10
CA GLY A 519 -40.37 -9.27 -1.90
C GLY A 519 -39.83 -10.62 -2.44
N GLY A 520 -38.66 -11.06 -1.98
CA GLY A 520 -38.03 -12.32 -2.40
C GLY A 520 -38.63 -13.56 -1.73
N GLU A 521 -38.14 -14.73 -2.17
CA GLU A 521 -38.47 -16.02 -1.54
C GLU A 521 -37.86 -16.13 -0.13
N LYS A 522 -38.41 -17.06 0.66
CA LYS A 522 -37.97 -17.28 2.03
C LYS A 522 -36.59 -17.93 2.10
N ASP A 523 -35.58 -17.16 2.52
CA ASP A 523 -34.23 -17.66 2.78
C ASP A 523 -34.13 -18.27 4.21
N TYR A 524 -34.82 -17.69 5.18
CA TYR A 524 -34.80 -18.14 6.58
C TYR A 524 -36.19 -18.21 7.18
N SER A 525 -36.40 -19.21 8.03
CA SER A 525 -37.57 -19.24 8.91
C SER A 525 -37.41 -18.22 10.03
N LEU A 526 -38.55 -17.82 10.64
CA LEU A 526 -38.51 -17.06 11.87
C LEU A 526 -37.72 -17.84 12.94
N ASN A 527 -36.94 -17.17 13.76
CA ASN A 527 -36.08 -17.75 14.79
C ASN A 527 -35.03 -18.76 14.25
N ALA A 528 -34.72 -18.70 12.96
CA ALA A 528 -33.67 -19.55 12.38
C ALA A 528 -32.28 -19.18 12.90
N ILE A 529 -31.38 -20.15 12.93
CA ILE A 529 -30.01 -19.94 13.37
C ILE A 529 -29.18 -19.44 12.18
N TYR A 530 -28.54 -18.28 12.34
CA TYR A 530 -27.64 -17.67 11.37
C TYR A 530 -26.19 -17.84 11.82
N GLU A 531 -25.39 -18.58 11.08
CA GLU A 531 -24.01 -18.91 11.43
C GLU A 531 -22.95 -18.12 10.65
N GLN A 532 -23.28 -17.62 9.46
CA GLN A 532 -22.34 -16.97 8.57
C GLN A 532 -21.74 -15.70 9.17
N ASN A 533 -20.44 -15.49 8.89
CA ASN A 533 -19.70 -14.33 9.39
C ASN A 533 -19.73 -13.20 8.36
N GLU A 534 -20.92 -12.71 8.06
CA GLU A 534 -21.12 -11.61 7.10
C GLU A 534 -22.30 -10.73 7.50
N ALA A 535 -22.29 -9.49 7.05
CA ALA A 535 -23.42 -8.58 7.25
C ALA A 535 -24.62 -9.08 6.44
N LEU A 536 -25.82 -8.92 7.01
CA LEU A 536 -27.03 -9.43 6.40
C LEU A 536 -28.15 -8.40 6.55
N THR A 537 -28.89 -8.17 5.46
CA THR A 537 -30.15 -7.43 5.52
C THR A 537 -31.28 -8.39 5.21
N LEU A 538 -32.31 -8.36 6.04
CA LEU A 538 -33.44 -9.27 5.96
C LEU A 538 -34.74 -8.48 5.86
N TYR A 539 -35.57 -8.92 4.95
CA TYR A 539 -36.91 -8.40 4.70
C TYR A 539 -37.96 -9.46 5.04
N PRO A 540 -39.14 -9.08 5.50
CA PRO A 540 -40.18 -10.02 5.87
C PRO A 540 -40.73 -10.76 4.63
N VAL A 541 -40.88 -12.04 4.79
CA VAL A 541 -41.66 -12.85 3.82
C VAL A 541 -43.09 -12.99 4.32
N TRP A 542 -43.99 -12.65 3.46
CA TRP A 542 -45.39 -12.57 3.78
C TRP A 542 -46.18 -13.76 3.20
N GLU A 543 -47.02 -14.35 4.00
CA GLU A 543 -48.05 -15.30 3.58
C GLU A 543 -49.38 -14.65 3.76
N GLU A 544 -50.18 -14.68 2.68
CA GLU A 544 -51.54 -14.12 2.70
C GLU A 544 -52.39 -14.92 3.65
N ARG A 545 -53.09 -14.22 4.54
CA ARG A 545 -54.10 -14.84 5.45
C ARG A 545 -55.31 -15.27 4.61
N SER A 546 -55.84 -16.43 4.94
CA SER A 546 -57.02 -17.00 4.32
C SER A 546 -58.09 -17.39 5.33
N ASP A 547 -58.08 -16.74 6.46
CA ASP A 547 -58.99 -17.03 7.58
C ASP A 547 -60.04 -15.93 7.79
N TYR A 548 -60.21 -15.08 6.78
CA TYR A 548 -61.25 -14.04 6.81
C TYR A 548 -62.62 -14.61 6.45
N THR A 549 -63.68 -13.90 6.92
CA THR A 549 -65.08 -14.25 6.67
C THR A 549 -65.82 -13.09 6.00
N VAL A 550 -66.66 -13.41 5.03
CA VAL A 550 -67.56 -12.45 4.37
C VAL A 550 -68.96 -12.95 4.53
N ARG A 551 -69.77 -12.15 5.23
CA ARG A 551 -71.19 -12.40 5.39
C ARG A 551 -71.96 -11.46 4.52
N ILE A 552 -72.94 -11.99 3.78
CA ILE A 552 -73.87 -11.21 2.97
C ILE A 552 -75.25 -11.38 3.53
N VAL A 553 -75.89 -10.26 3.87
CA VAL A 553 -77.22 -10.22 4.47
C VAL A 553 -78.17 -9.37 3.65
N ASN A 554 -79.43 -9.64 3.69
CA ASN A 554 -80.46 -8.80 3.23
C ASN A 554 -80.65 -7.53 4.07
N GLN A 555 -81.47 -6.57 3.58
CA GLN A 555 -81.81 -5.34 4.32
C GLN A 555 -82.51 -5.63 5.66
N ASP A 556 -83.22 -6.77 5.76
CA ASP A 556 -83.88 -7.22 7.00
C ASP A 556 -82.95 -7.99 7.95
N GLY A 557 -81.65 -8.11 7.64
CA GLY A 557 -80.64 -8.83 8.41
C GLY A 557 -80.59 -10.33 8.22
N SER A 558 -81.48 -10.91 7.38
CA SER A 558 -81.52 -12.35 7.02
C SER A 558 -80.23 -12.67 6.20
N THR A 559 -79.58 -13.80 6.46
CA THR A 559 -78.33 -14.21 5.75
C THR A 559 -78.69 -14.62 4.30
N VAL A 560 -77.99 -14.07 3.30
CA VAL A 560 -77.94 -14.51 1.96
C VAL A 560 -76.97 -15.64 1.76
N THR A 561 -75.71 -15.43 2.21
CA THR A 561 -74.66 -16.44 2.14
C THR A 561 -73.50 -15.99 3.05
N ASP A 562 -72.73 -16.93 3.55
CA ASP A 562 -71.49 -16.72 4.28
C ASP A 562 -70.34 -17.36 3.50
N PHE A 563 -69.20 -16.72 3.43
CA PHE A 563 -67.94 -17.21 2.89
C PHE A 563 -66.89 -17.27 3.97
N GLU A 564 -66.32 -18.45 4.18
CA GLU A 564 -65.22 -18.68 5.08
C GLU A 564 -63.94 -18.87 4.27
N ASN A 565 -62.79 -18.73 4.88
CA ASN A 565 -61.44 -18.86 4.23
C ASN A 565 -61.23 -17.87 3.09
N VAL A 566 -61.75 -16.66 3.24
CA VAL A 566 -61.55 -15.56 2.30
C VAL A 566 -60.15 -15.02 2.49
N LYS A 567 -59.52 -14.68 1.37
CA LYS A 567 -58.19 -14.04 1.37
C LYS A 567 -58.30 -12.54 1.28
N TRP A 568 -57.24 -11.85 1.71
CA TRP A 568 -57.16 -10.39 1.65
C TRP A 568 -57.38 -9.85 0.21
N THR A 569 -56.80 -10.57 -0.77
CA THR A 569 -56.88 -10.18 -2.20
C THR A 569 -58.12 -10.73 -2.92
N ASP A 570 -59.01 -11.47 -2.26
CA ASP A 570 -60.20 -12.00 -2.90
C ASP A 570 -61.20 -10.88 -3.23
N GLU A 571 -61.55 -10.77 -4.49
CA GLU A 571 -62.58 -9.80 -4.94
C GLU A 571 -63.97 -10.20 -4.43
N ILE A 572 -64.61 -9.28 -3.72
CA ILE A 572 -65.92 -9.53 -3.08
C ILE A 572 -66.96 -10.04 -4.11
N TRP A 573 -66.96 -9.44 -5.30
CA TRP A 573 -67.89 -9.87 -6.34
C TRP A 573 -67.61 -11.24 -6.95
N LYS A 574 -66.35 -11.69 -6.93
CA LYS A 574 -65.97 -13.03 -7.41
C LYS A 574 -66.37 -14.13 -6.44
N LEU A 575 -66.48 -13.86 -5.16
CA LEU A 575 -67.00 -14.79 -4.17
C LEU A 575 -68.45 -15.19 -4.51
N LEU A 576 -69.21 -14.30 -5.18
CA LEU A 576 -70.58 -14.47 -5.57
C LEU A 576 -70.76 -15.00 -6.99
N THR A 577 -69.87 -15.83 -7.47
CA THR A 577 -70.00 -16.41 -8.83
C THR A 577 -70.43 -17.85 -8.77
N PRO A 578 -71.65 -18.26 -9.29
CA PRO A 578 -72.63 -17.40 -9.96
C PRO A 578 -73.36 -16.48 -9.02
N ARG A 579 -73.81 -15.30 -9.49
CA ARG A 579 -74.57 -14.35 -8.66
C ARG A 579 -75.87 -14.94 -8.18
N PRO A 580 -76.21 -14.77 -6.92
CA PRO A 580 -77.48 -15.28 -6.41
C PRO A 580 -78.64 -14.57 -7.06
N THR A 581 -79.73 -15.37 -7.32
CA THR A 581 -81.01 -14.87 -7.76
C THR A 581 -82.03 -15.25 -6.71
N ARG A 582 -83.09 -14.42 -6.60
CA ARG A 582 -84.25 -14.70 -5.74
C ARG A 582 -85.45 -15.26 -6.60
N GLU A 583 -86.44 -15.79 -5.89
CA GLU A 583 -87.74 -16.08 -6.47
C GLU A 583 -88.29 -14.79 -7.09
N ASN A 584 -88.74 -14.74 -8.28
CA ASN A 584 -89.19 -13.60 -9.11
C ASN A 584 -88.11 -12.98 -10.03
N ASP A 585 -87.00 -13.65 -10.32
CA ASP A 585 -85.96 -13.18 -11.21
C ASP A 585 -85.24 -11.91 -10.76
N GLU A 586 -85.38 -11.52 -9.48
CA GLU A 586 -84.54 -10.44 -8.84
C GLU A 586 -83.07 -10.85 -8.78
N ARG A 587 -82.24 -10.01 -9.41
CA ARG A 587 -80.75 -10.22 -9.36
C ARG A 587 -80.15 -9.26 -8.38
N LEU A 588 -79.06 -9.75 -7.74
CA LEU A 588 -78.21 -8.93 -6.84
C LEU A 588 -77.61 -7.78 -7.65
N GLN A 589 -77.95 -6.57 -7.30
CA GLN A 589 -77.59 -5.35 -8.01
C GLN A 589 -76.38 -4.62 -7.29
N ALA A 590 -76.36 -4.64 -6.01
CA ALA A 590 -75.37 -3.98 -5.27
C ALA A 590 -75.11 -4.69 -3.93
N LEU A 591 -73.92 -4.60 -3.43
CA LEU A 591 -73.52 -4.88 -2.07
C LEU A 591 -73.10 -3.56 -1.40
N LEU A 592 -73.49 -3.34 -0.19
CA LEU A 592 -73.08 -2.19 0.60
C LEU A 592 -72.50 -2.65 1.96
N ILE A 593 -71.44 -1.99 2.38
CA ILE A 593 -70.92 -2.07 3.75
C ILE A 593 -71.01 -0.65 4.38
N GLY A 594 -71.79 -0.49 5.39
CA GLY A 594 -72.16 0.86 5.85
C GLY A 594 -72.86 1.64 4.71
N ASN A 595 -72.29 2.78 4.33
CA ASN A 595 -72.81 3.61 3.23
C ASN A 595 -71.99 3.46 1.94
N ARG A 596 -70.97 2.56 1.92
CA ARG A 596 -70.08 2.33 0.77
C ARG A 596 -70.61 1.16 -0.06
N ARG A 597 -70.77 1.39 -1.35
CA ARG A 597 -71.10 0.36 -2.33
C ARG A 597 -69.85 -0.41 -2.74
N VAL A 598 -69.95 -1.73 -2.90
CA VAL A 598 -68.90 -2.58 -3.42
C VAL A 598 -68.87 -2.46 -4.95
N MET A 599 -67.73 -2.08 -5.49
CA MET A 599 -67.49 -1.96 -6.93
C MET A 599 -66.85 -3.24 -7.49
N GLY A 600 -66.83 -3.40 -8.85
CA GLY A 600 -66.07 -4.48 -9.46
C GLY A 600 -64.57 -4.32 -9.26
N GLY A 601 -63.86 -5.42 -8.95
CA GLY A 601 -62.43 -5.41 -8.69
C GLY A 601 -62.01 -5.11 -7.26
N GLU A 602 -62.93 -4.64 -6.40
CA GLU A 602 -62.60 -4.39 -4.99
C GLU A 602 -62.48 -5.70 -4.20
N THR A 603 -61.39 -5.78 -3.42
CA THR A 603 -61.02 -6.96 -2.64
C THR A 603 -61.52 -6.88 -1.21
N TYR A 604 -61.32 -7.94 -0.45
CA TYR A 604 -61.62 -7.93 1.01
C TYR A 604 -60.82 -6.83 1.68
N GLY A 605 -59.53 -6.68 1.33
CA GLY A 605 -58.64 -5.68 1.92
C GLY A 605 -59.06 -4.24 1.70
N ASP A 606 -59.75 -3.93 0.62
CA ASP A 606 -60.27 -2.57 0.35
C ASP A 606 -61.33 -2.11 1.36
N PHE A 607 -61.89 -3.05 2.09
CA PHE A 607 -62.94 -2.79 3.07
C PHE A 607 -62.46 -3.05 4.52
N ALA A 608 -61.53 -3.95 4.71
CA ALA A 608 -60.96 -4.32 6.02
C ALA A 608 -59.78 -3.41 6.44
N THR A 609 -59.96 -2.11 6.34
CA THR A 609 -58.90 -1.10 6.56
C THR A 609 -58.41 -1.03 7.99
N GLY A 610 -59.15 -1.54 8.96
CA GLY A 610 -58.76 -1.70 10.39
C GLY A 610 -58.19 -3.09 10.66
N GLY A 611 -58.11 -3.99 9.67
CA GLY A 611 -57.69 -5.37 9.85
C GLY A 611 -58.77 -6.29 10.39
N GLU A 612 -60.04 -5.95 10.13
CA GLU A 612 -61.23 -6.74 10.54
C GLU A 612 -61.17 -8.16 9.98
N ASP A 613 -61.35 -9.16 10.82
CA ASP A 613 -61.38 -10.58 10.44
C ASP A 613 -62.70 -11.02 9.80
N SER A 614 -63.75 -10.18 9.84
CA SER A 614 -65.08 -10.46 9.29
C SER A 614 -65.72 -9.19 8.76
N LEU A 615 -66.25 -9.26 7.53
CA LEU A 615 -67.00 -8.17 6.92
C LEU A 615 -68.42 -8.61 6.63
N THR A 616 -69.38 -7.71 6.86
CA THR A 616 -70.80 -7.96 6.58
C THR A 616 -71.30 -6.96 5.54
N PHE A 617 -71.75 -7.45 4.42
CA PHE A 617 -72.30 -6.65 3.33
C PHE A 617 -73.80 -6.82 3.22
N ILE A 618 -74.54 -5.73 2.95
CA ILE A 618 -75.97 -5.70 2.73
C ILE A 618 -76.25 -5.84 1.23
N ALA A 619 -77.07 -6.78 0.86
CA ALA A 619 -77.47 -7.07 -0.52
C ALA A 619 -78.65 -6.21 -0.98
N PHE A 620 -78.50 -5.58 -2.12
CA PHE A 620 -79.59 -4.85 -2.78
C PHE A 620 -79.99 -5.57 -4.08
N TRP A 621 -81.27 -5.79 -4.24
CA TRP A 621 -81.88 -6.57 -5.30
C TRP A 621 -82.79 -5.70 -6.22
N SER A 622 -82.61 -5.90 -7.54
CA SER A 622 -83.49 -5.21 -8.52
C SER A 622 -83.65 -6.06 -9.79
N GLY A 623 -84.74 -5.90 -10.50
CA GLY A 623 -84.90 -6.54 -11.76
C GLY A 623 -84.25 -5.86 -13.00
N VAL A 624 -83.42 -4.79 -12.75
CA VAL A 624 -82.76 -4.04 -13.80
C VAL A 624 -81.22 -4.32 -13.78
N PHE A 625 -80.65 -4.57 -14.96
CA PHE A 625 -79.26 -4.83 -15.23
C PHE A 625 -78.43 -3.63 -14.92
N ILE A 626 -77.28 -3.83 -14.17
CA ILE A 626 -76.13 -2.88 -14.11
C ILE A 626 -75.02 -3.48 -14.98
N ASP A 627 -74.54 -2.74 -15.96
CA ASP A 627 -73.49 -3.11 -16.87
C ASP A 627 -72.16 -2.74 -16.26
N TYR A 628 -71.11 -3.62 -16.34
CA TYR A 628 -69.77 -3.38 -15.94
C TYR A 628 -69.00 -2.73 -17.09
N SER A 629 -68.94 -1.42 -17.10
CA SER A 629 -68.12 -0.67 -18.03
C SER A 629 -66.64 -0.68 -17.62
N THR A 630 -65.77 -0.71 -18.61
CA THR A 630 -64.33 -0.60 -18.42
C THR A 630 -63.82 0.64 -19.15
N ILE A 631 -62.79 1.26 -18.61
CA ILE A 631 -62.05 2.34 -19.24
C ILE A 631 -60.61 1.87 -19.45
N SER A 632 -60.06 2.09 -20.63
CA SER A 632 -58.64 1.75 -20.91
C SER A 632 -57.90 2.93 -21.51
N VAL A 633 -56.59 2.99 -21.25
CA VAL A 633 -55.66 3.96 -21.80
C VAL A 633 -54.44 3.18 -22.24
N GLY A 634 -54.12 3.17 -23.53
CA GLY A 634 -53.12 2.27 -24.08
C GLY A 634 -53.44 0.81 -23.75
N ASP A 635 -52.46 0.07 -23.23
CA ASP A 635 -52.64 -1.34 -22.84
C ASP A 635 -53.19 -1.54 -21.42
N SER A 636 -53.39 -0.46 -20.66
CA SER A 636 -53.91 -0.50 -19.30
C SER A 636 -55.45 -0.38 -19.29
N GLN A 637 -56.11 -1.23 -18.49
CA GLN A 637 -57.56 -1.27 -18.40
C GLN A 637 -58.03 -1.31 -16.94
N TRP A 638 -59.09 -0.54 -16.65
CA TRP A 638 -59.70 -0.46 -15.30
C TRP A 638 -61.20 -0.67 -15.39
N THR A 639 -61.76 -1.28 -14.35
CA THR A 639 -63.19 -1.57 -14.25
C THR A 639 -63.78 -0.84 -13.06
N GLY A 640 -64.87 -0.15 -13.31
CA GLY A 640 -65.60 0.51 -12.24
C GLY A 640 -64.96 1.79 -11.72
N PHE A 641 -65.33 2.20 -10.52
CA PHE A 641 -64.86 3.40 -9.86
C PHE A 641 -63.73 3.07 -8.86
N ARG A 642 -62.72 3.93 -8.79
CA ARG A 642 -61.58 3.81 -7.87
C ARG A 642 -61.40 5.07 -7.02
N SER A 643 -60.97 4.91 -5.80
CA SER A 643 -60.61 5.99 -4.88
C SER A 643 -59.07 6.21 -4.71
N GLU A 644 -58.31 5.27 -5.24
CA GLU A 644 -56.84 5.30 -5.24
C GLU A 644 -56.29 4.44 -6.39
N GLY A 645 -54.99 4.55 -6.67
CA GLY A 645 -54.34 3.76 -7.72
C GLY A 645 -52.92 4.21 -7.96
N THR A 646 -52.21 3.39 -8.73
CA THR A 646 -50.80 3.62 -9.11
C THR A 646 -50.67 4.63 -10.25
N GLU A 647 -49.45 5.03 -10.57
CA GLU A 647 -49.12 5.94 -11.67
C GLU A 647 -48.78 5.13 -12.91
N HIS A 648 -49.40 5.48 -14.05
CA HIS A 648 -49.17 4.88 -15.36
C HIS A 648 -48.59 5.95 -16.28
N PHE A 649 -47.39 5.69 -16.80
CA PHE A 649 -46.62 6.63 -17.57
C PHE A 649 -46.71 6.30 -19.06
N PHE A 650 -46.85 7.34 -19.90
CA PHE A 650 -46.94 7.22 -21.35
C PHE A 650 -46.08 8.33 -21.99
N ASN A 651 -45.29 7.96 -22.97
CA ASN A 651 -44.43 8.89 -23.70
C ASN A 651 -45.10 9.58 -24.90
N GLU A 652 -46.35 9.26 -25.17
CA GLU A 652 -47.18 9.84 -26.23
C GLU A 652 -48.64 9.89 -25.80
N ASP A 653 -49.42 10.68 -26.55
CA ASP A 653 -50.84 10.74 -26.31
C ASP A 653 -51.51 9.41 -26.62
N GLN A 654 -52.39 8.98 -25.73
CA GLN A 654 -53.04 7.67 -25.77
C GLN A 654 -54.51 7.77 -26.16
N THR A 655 -55.03 6.68 -26.74
CA THR A 655 -56.46 6.51 -26.93
C THR A 655 -57.10 6.04 -25.63
N VAL A 656 -58.09 6.77 -25.17
CA VAL A 656 -58.95 6.37 -24.05
C VAL A 656 -60.15 5.67 -24.63
N GLN A 657 -60.38 4.41 -24.25
CA GLN A 657 -61.49 3.61 -24.72
C GLN A 657 -62.37 3.20 -23.56
N ILE A 658 -63.66 3.34 -23.73
CA ILE A 658 -64.68 2.95 -22.79
C ILE A 658 -65.45 1.77 -23.41
N ASN A 659 -65.39 0.62 -22.75
CA ASN A 659 -66.07 -0.59 -23.18
C ASN A 659 -67.20 -0.92 -22.23
N THR A 660 -68.31 -1.36 -22.80
CA THR A 660 -69.50 -1.77 -22.08
C THR A 660 -70.10 -3.02 -22.76
N ALA A 661 -70.77 -3.87 -22.00
CA ALA A 661 -71.40 -5.07 -22.53
C ALA A 661 -72.65 -4.80 -23.39
N HIS A 662 -73.28 -3.64 -23.18
CA HIS A 662 -74.53 -3.25 -23.85
C HIS A 662 -74.44 -1.84 -24.49
N PRO A 663 -73.65 -1.67 -25.53
CA PRO A 663 -73.44 -0.36 -26.16
C PRO A 663 -74.68 0.15 -26.82
N GLU A 664 -75.63 -0.74 -27.25
CA GLU A 664 -76.87 -0.46 -27.89
C GLU A 664 -77.89 0.27 -27.00
N GLU A 665 -77.72 0.16 -25.68
CA GLU A 665 -78.60 0.81 -24.72
C GLU A 665 -78.12 2.21 -24.34
N LEU A 666 -76.89 2.57 -24.70
CA LEU A 666 -76.26 3.85 -24.36
C LEU A 666 -76.72 4.92 -25.38
N SER A 667 -77.05 6.09 -24.90
CA SER A 667 -77.36 7.25 -25.71
C SER A 667 -76.27 8.30 -25.73
N TYR A 668 -75.58 8.41 -24.68
CA TYR A 668 -74.49 9.39 -24.53
C TYR A 668 -73.44 8.94 -23.48
N PHE A 669 -72.27 9.57 -23.49
CA PHE A 669 -71.31 9.52 -22.40
C PHE A 669 -70.79 10.93 -22.09
N GLU A 670 -70.35 11.10 -20.88
CA GLU A 670 -69.64 12.27 -20.40
C GLU A 670 -68.25 11.82 -19.91
N TYR A 671 -67.26 12.66 -20.10
CA TYR A 671 -65.95 12.43 -19.48
C TYR A 671 -65.41 13.68 -18.78
N ALA A 672 -64.64 13.51 -17.78
CA ALA A 672 -63.99 14.57 -17.05
C ALA A 672 -62.59 14.16 -16.58
N VAL A 673 -61.74 15.14 -16.29
CA VAL A 673 -60.39 14.91 -15.81
C VAL A 673 -60.25 15.50 -14.42
N GLY A 674 -59.77 14.71 -13.45
CA GLY A 674 -59.43 15.14 -12.12
C GLY A 674 -57.92 15.08 -11.87
N ASP A 675 -57.40 15.93 -11.02
CA ASP A 675 -55.99 15.92 -10.57
C ASP A 675 -55.77 15.03 -9.33
N GLN A 676 -56.83 14.47 -8.80
CA GLN A 676 -56.88 13.57 -7.65
C GLN A 676 -58.03 12.60 -7.76
N PHE A 677 -58.01 11.56 -6.92
CA PHE A 677 -59.15 10.68 -6.77
C PHE A 677 -60.26 11.38 -5.96
N TYR A 678 -61.48 11.29 -6.48
CA TYR A 678 -62.71 11.77 -5.81
C TYR A 678 -63.51 10.58 -5.28
N SER A 679 -64.27 10.76 -4.24
CA SER A 679 -65.25 9.74 -3.84
C SER A 679 -66.34 9.60 -4.85
N ASN A 680 -66.94 8.42 -4.99
CA ASN A 680 -67.92 8.13 -6.03
C ASN A 680 -69.05 9.15 -6.09
N GLY A 681 -69.61 9.58 -4.98
CA GLY A 681 -70.59 10.64 -4.92
C GLY A 681 -70.09 11.99 -5.32
N LEU A 682 -68.88 12.35 -4.86
CA LEU A 682 -68.28 13.62 -5.19
C LEU A 682 -67.83 13.73 -6.64
N ALA A 683 -67.39 12.64 -7.23
CA ALA A 683 -67.02 12.62 -8.65
C ALA A 683 -68.23 12.89 -9.55
N ALA A 684 -69.41 12.28 -9.25
CA ALA A 684 -70.63 12.55 -9.98
C ALA A 684 -71.09 13.99 -9.81
N ASP A 685 -70.99 14.57 -8.61
CA ASP A 685 -71.50 15.90 -8.31
C ASP A 685 -70.57 17.03 -8.75
N VAL A 686 -69.24 16.82 -8.62
CA VAL A 686 -68.21 17.83 -8.92
C VAL A 686 -67.79 17.81 -10.37
N LEU A 687 -67.62 16.61 -10.95
CA LEU A 687 -67.07 16.46 -12.30
C LEU A 687 -68.16 16.47 -13.37
N PHE A 688 -69.38 15.98 -13.05
CA PHE A 688 -70.49 15.83 -13.98
C PHE A 688 -71.72 16.67 -13.58
N SER A 689 -71.51 17.75 -12.85
CA SER A 689 -72.58 18.70 -12.52
C SER A 689 -73.16 19.34 -13.80
N SER A 690 -74.44 19.71 -13.77
CA SER A 690 -75.22 20.21 -14.89
C SER A 690 -74.46 21.28 -15.71
N GLY A 691 -74.17 20.98 -16.98
CA GLY A 691 -73.54 21.88 -17.95
C GLY A 691 -72.37 21.26 -18.75
N HIS A 692 -72.06 19.99 -18.58
CA HIS A 692 -71.08 19.28 -19.42
C HIS A 692 -71.70 18.82 -20.72
N ASP A 693 -70.93 18.83 -21.83
CA ASP A 693 -71.36 18.41 -23.14
C ASP A 693 -71.63 16.87 -23.12
N HIS A 694 -72.76 16.50 -23.54
CA HIS A 694 -73.13 15.11 -23.75
C HIS A 694 -72.67 14.68 -25.16
N TYR A 695 -71.66 13.77 -25.16
CA TYR A 695 -71.16 13.25 -26.44
C TYR A 695 -71.92 12.00 -26.85
N PRO A 696 -72.24 11.86 -28.15
CA PRO A 696 -72.76 10.57 -28.67
C PRO A 696 -71.75 9.47 -28.29
N TYR A 697 -72.22 8.33 -27.82
CA TYR A 697 -71.37 7.22 -27.45
C TYR A 697 -70.55 6.73 -28.65
N THR A 698 -69.26 7.05 -28.69
CA THR A 698 -68.33 6.61 -29.74
C THR A 698 -67.36 5.57 -29.21
N GLY A 699 -67.36 5.35 -27.93
CA GLY A 699 -66.43 4.38 -27.25
C GLY A 699 -65.00 4.80 -27.08
N ALA A 700 -64.58 5.87 -27.79
CA ALA A 700 -63.15 6.26 -27.67
C ALA A 700 -62.92 7.76 -27.89
N PHE A 701 -61.87 8.31 -27.23
CA PHE A 701 -61.31 9.65 -27.45
C PHE A 701 -59.82 9.61 -27.20
N ASN A 702 -59.07 10.69 -27.48
CA ASN A 702 -57.62 10.73 -27.32
C ASN A 702 -57.23 11.69 -26.20
N THR A 703 -56.16 11.35 -25.42
CA THR A 703 -55.67 12.18 -24.32
C THR A 703 -55.20 13.57 -24.79
N ALA A 704 -54.80 13.72 -26.06
CA ALA A 704 -54.47 15.02 -26.64
C ALA A 704 -55.64 16.01 -26.61
N SER A 705 -56.90 15.54 -26.64
CA SER A 705 -58.06 16.40 -26.55
C SER A 705 -58.40 16.89 -25.14
N LEU A 706 -57.73 16.34 -24.14
CA LEU A 706 -57.93 16.66 -22.71
C LEU A 706 -57.09 17.84 -22.21
N ASN A 707 -56.14 18.32 -23.01
CA ASN A 707 -55.19 19.40 -22.64
C ASN A 707 -54.44 19.14 -21.32
N LEU A 708 -53.96 17.89 -21.13
CA LEU A 708 -53.20 17.52 -19.93
C LEU A 708 -51.85 18.23 -19.88
N GLU A 709 -51.46 18.73 -18.72
CA GLU A 709 -50.14 19.26 -18.51
C GLU A 709 -49.14 18.08 -18.45
N GLU A 710 -48.06 18.16 -19.23
CA GLU A 710 -47.01 17.15 -19.29
C GLU A 710 -46.41 16.89 -17.92
N GLY A 711 -46.19 15.62 -17.57
CA GLY A 711 -45.58 15.20 -16.31
C GLY A 711 -46.46 15.42 -15.08
N LYS A 712 -47.75 15.65 -15.23
CA LYS A 712 -48.69 15.79 -14.12
C LYS A 712 -49.66 14.58 -14.08
N PRO A 713 -49.93 14.03 -12.89
CA PRO A 713 -50.87 12.91 -12.76
C PRO A 713 -52.29 13.40 -12.88
N TYR A 714 -53.06 12.66 -13.64
CA TYR A 714 -54.50 12.88 -13.85
C TYR A 714 -55.30 11.57 -13.77
N VAL A 715 -56.53 11.67 -13.29
CA VAL A 715 -57.51 10.58 -13.30
C VAL A 715 -58.60 10.93 -14.31
N ILE A 716 -58.84 10.04 -15.26
CA ILE A 716 -59.88 10.24 -16.28
C ILE A 716 -61.14 9.53 -15.84
N TYR A 717 -62.22 10.24 -15.72
CA TYR A 717 -63.54 9.75 -15.33
C TYR A 717 -64.47 9.72 -16.56
N ALA A 718 -65.30 8.69 -16.66
CA ALA A 718 -66.37 8.62 -17.65
C ALA A 718 -67.69 8.20 -17.01
N GLN A 719 -68.74 8.86 -17.37
CA GLN A 719 -70.13 8.53 -16.96
C GLN A 719 -70.91 8.20 -18.19
N LEU A 720 -71.65 7.10 -18.08
CA LEU A 720 -72.55 6.60 -19.19
C LEU A 720 -73.99 6.91 -18.89
N GLY A 721 -74.76 7.17 -19.92
CA GLY A 721 -76.23 7.42 -19.80
C GLY A 721 -77.07 6.71 -20.87
N THR A 722 -78.24 6.31 -20.47
CA THR A 722 -79.21 5.72 -21.41
C THR A 722 -80.41 6.64 -21.62
N LYS A 723 -81.23 6.30 -22.60
CA LYS A 723 -82.46 7.06 -22.89
C LYS A 723 -83.50 7.02 -21.78
N LEU A 724 -83.46 6.08 -20.89
CA LEU A 724 -84.41 5.87 -19.81
C LEU A 724 -83.87 6.28 -18.41
N LEU A 725 -82.55 6.27 -18.19
CA LEU A 725 -81.92 6.67 -16.95
C LEU A 725 -80.87 7.69 -17.27
N ALA A 726 -80.97 8.85 -16.64
CA ALA A 726 -80.14 9.98 -16.94
C ALA A 726 -78.67 9.75 -16.58
N ARG A 727 -78.34 8.74 -15.76
CA ARG A 727 -76.93 8.43 -15.38
C ARG A 727 -76.78 6.96 -14.99
N TYR A 728 -75.77 6.31 -15.55
CA TYR A 728 -75.19 5.01 -15.09
C TYR A 728 -73.93 5.28 -14.30
N GLY A 729 -73.35 4.23 -13.74
CA GLY A 729 -72.17 4.34 -12.91
C GLY A 729 -70.97 5.03 -13.57
N VAL A 730 -70.14 5.63 -12.76
CA VAL A 730 -68.88 6.28 -13.16
C VAL A 730 -67.80 5.24 -13.20
N VAL A 731 -66.99 5.19 -14.27
CA VAL A 731 -65.72 4.45 -14.35
C VAL A 731 -64.57 5.42 -14.37
N CYS A 732 -63.42 5.04 -13.85
CA CYS A 732 -62.22 5.90 -13.88
C CYS A 732 -60.95 5.11 -14.07
N THR A 733 -59.92 5.79 -14.55
CA THR A 733 -58.53 5.27 -14.64
C THR A 733 -57.86 5.33 -13.31
N GLU A 734 -56.72 4.70 -13.19
CA GLU A 734 -55.69 5.10 -12.22
C GLU A 734 -55.04 6.41 -12.68
N LYS A 735 -53.97 6.84 -12.01
CA LYS A 735 -53.29 8.09 -12.36
C LYS A 735 -52.55 7.94 -13.70
N ILE A 736 -52.95 8.74 -14.68
CA ILE A 736 -52.33 8.80 -16.00
C ILE A 736 -51.33 9.97 -16.02
N ILE A 737 -50.11 9.73 -16.44
CA ILE A 737 -49.10 10.74 -16.64
C ILE A 737 -48.61 10.65 -18.07
N ILE A 738 -48.81 11.75 -18.83
CA ILE A 738 -48.22 11.88 -20.16
C ILE A 738 -46.91 12.61 -20.00
N ASP A 739 -45.81 11.95 -20.22
CA ASP A 739 -44.46 12.50 -20.12
C ASP A 739 -43.73 12.22 -21.43
N LYS A 740 -43.55 13.26 -22.24
CA LYS A 740 -42.93 13.18 -23.57
C LYS A 740 -41.46 13.68 -23.51
N THR A 741 -41.03 14.16 -22.35
CA THR A 741 -39.73 14.75 -22.15
C THR A 741 -38.75 13.67 -21.74
N ALA A 742 -37.75 13.44 -22.57
CA ALA A 742 -36.69 12.49 -22.24
C ALA A 742 -35.73 13.03 -21.18
N PRO A 743 -35.16 12.18 -20.34
CA PRO A 743 -34.13 12.58 -19.36
C PRO A 743 -33.00 13.39 -19.97
N ALA A 744 -32.54 14.44 -19.29
CA ALA A 744 -31.43 15.26 -19.74
C ALA A 744 -30.11 14.75 -19.12
N ILE A 745 -29.11 14.49 -19.95
CA ILE A 745 -27.74 14.17 -19.52
C ILE A 745 -26.88 15.38 -19.85
N THR A 746 -26.28 15.98 -18.82
CA THR A 746 -25.46 17.19 -18.95
C THR A 746 -24.05 16.95 -18.39
N GLY A 747 -23.10 17.86 -18.70
CA GLY A 747 -21.70 17.74 -18.29
C GLY A 747 -20.77 17.26 -19.42
N ALA A 748 -21.34 16.79 -20.53
CA ALA A 748 -20.61 16.45 -21.76
C ALA A 748 -21.54 16.49 -22.96
N LYS A 749 -20.97 16.47 -24.15
CA LYS A 749 -21.67 16.29 -25.41
C LYS A 749 -21.40 14.88 -25.96
N ASN A 750 -22.30 14.41 -26.80
CA ASN A 750 -22.13 13.09 -27.41
C ASN A 750 -20.86 13.04 -28.28
N GLY A 751 -20.00 12.08 -27.99
CA GLY A 751 -18.71 11.90 -28.64
C GLY A 751 -17.53 12.65 -28.01
N ASP A 752 -17.74 13.37 -26.90
CA ASP A 752 -16.67 14.07 -26.21
C ASP A 752 -15.62 13.06 -25.67
N VAL A 753 -14.37 13.48 -25.75
CA VAL A 753 -13.22 12.73 -25.23
C VAL A 753 -12.52 13.61 -24.20
N PHE A 754 -12.45 13.15 -22.97
CA PHE A 754 -11.79 13.83 -21.86
C PHE A 754 -10.48 13.11 -21.55
N CYS A 755 -9.40 13.85 -21.46
CA CYS A 755 -8.08 13.30 -21.14
C CYS A 755 -7.40 14.13 -20.05
N GLY A 756 -6.77 13.45 -19.09
CA GLY A 756 -5.95 14.11 -18.08
C GLY A 756 -6.70 14.83 -16.96
N GLU A 757 -8.02 14.86 -17.00
CA GLU A 757 -8.87 15.54 -15.99
C GLU A 757 -9.34 14.62 -14.85
N GLY A 758 -8.93 13.34 -14.88
CA GLY A 758 -9.42 12.32 -13.95
C GLY A 758 -10.82 11.82 -14.31
N ASP A 759 -11.60 11.43 -13.30
CA ASP A 759 -12.95 10.93 -13.48
C ASP A 759 -13.91 12.04 -13.95
N LYS A 760 -14.81 11.72 -14.88
CA LYS A 760 -15.78 12.66 -15.41
C LYS A 760 -17.14 12.50 -14.75
N THR A 761 -17.64 13.60 -14.19
CA THR A 761 -18.99 13.62 -13.62
C THR A 761 -19.98 14.13 -14.66
N LEU A 762 -21.06 13.40 -14.84
CA LEU A 762 -22.23 13.77 -15.62
C LEU A 762 -23.42 13.95 -14.69
N THR A 763 -24.33 14.84 -15.04
CA THR A 763 -25.56 15.04 -14.28
C THR A 763 -26.75 14.57 -15.14
N VAL A 764 -27.54 13.68 -14.59
CA VAL A 764 -28.76 13.17 -15.15
C VAL A 764 -29.93 13.79 -14.40
N THR A 765 -30.80 14.45 -15.12
CA THR A 765 -31.98 15.08 -14.52
C THR A 765 -33.24 14.69 -15.26
N ASP A 766 -34.19 14.24 -14.51
CA ASP A 766 -35.53 13.95 -14.97
C ASP A 766 -36.48 13.95 -13.77
N ARG A 767 -37.75 14.26 -13.99
CA ARG A 767 -38.75 14.24 -12.93
C ARG A 767 -39.13 12.82 -12.53
N TYR A 768 -39.14 11.94 -13.51
CA TYR A 768 -39.59 10.56 -13.39
C TYR A 768 -38.52 9.57 -13.84
N LEU A 769 -37.26 9.90 -13.57
CA LEU A 769 -36.14 9.02 -13.90
C LEU A 769 -36.38 7.60 -13.35
N ASP A 770 -36.21 6.61 -14.19
CA ASP A 770 -36.37 5.20 -13.85
C ASP A 770 -34.97 4.53 -13.74
N THR A 771 -34.26 4.50 -14.86
CA THR A 771 -32.96 3.82 -14.90
C THR A 771 -31.89 4.67 -15.55
N VAL A 772 -30.66 4.50 -15.05
CA VAL A 772 -29.46 5.00 -15.70
C VAL A 772 -28.50 3.83 -15.85
N THR A 773 -27.98 3.64 -17.05
CA THR A 773 -26.98 2.60 -17.32
C THR A 773 -25.74 3.19 -17.94
N VAL A 774 -24.59 2.58 -17.63
CA VAL A 774 -23.31 2.84 -18.30
C VAL A 774 -22.85 1.54 -18.95
N ASN A 775 -22.75 1.54 -20.27
CA ASN A 775 -22.45 0.33 -21.07
C ASN A 775 -23.41 -0.84 -20.77
N GLY A 776 -24.67 -0.52 -20.50
CA GLY A 776 -25.71 -1.49 -20.18
C GLY A 776 -25.74 -1.97 -18.73
N ALA A 777 -24.77 -1.59 -17.91
CA ALA A 777 -24.78 -1.88 -16.47
C ALA A 777 -25.52 -0.77 -15.70
N PRO A 778 -26.43 -1.09 -14.77
CA PRO A 778 -27.19 -0.11 -14.02
C PRO A 778 -26.25 0.69 -13.08
N VAL A 779 -26.49 2.00 -13.02
CA VAL A 779 -25.77 2.94 -12.15
C VAL A 779 -26.81 3.82 -11.46
N THR A 780 -26.69 3.97 -10.16
CA THR A 780 -27.56 4.84 -9.37
C THR A 780 -26.93 6.23 -9.25
N PRO A 781 -27.57 7.28 -9.79
CA PRO A 781 -27.14 8.65 -9.56
C PRO A 781 -27.17 9.02 -8.07
N ASN A 782 -26.26 9.89 -7.63
CA ASN A 782 -26.29 10.43 -6.27
C ASN A 782 -27.48 11.38 -6.04
N GLU A 783 -27.62 11.92 -4.83
CA GLU A 783 -28.71 12.86 -4.47
C GLU A 783 -28.78 14.12 -5.35
N GLN A 784 -27.68 14.49 -6.00
CA GLN A 784 -27.60 15.59 -6.94
C GLN A 784 -27.82 15.17 -8.39
N GLY A 785 -28.21 13.92 -8.63
CA GLY A 785 -28.41 13.36 -9.95
C GLY A 785 -27.12 13.05 -10.71
N GLN A 786 -25.98 12.94 -10.03
CA GLN A 786 -24.69 12.79 -10.67
C GLN A 786 -24.24 11.34 -10.74
N ILE A 787 -23.63 10.97 -11.87
CA ILE A 787 -22.89 9.74 -12.08
C ILE A 787 -21.44 10.07 -12.45
N THR A 788 -20.54 9.19 -12.09
CA THR A 788 -19.11 9.35 -12.35
C THR A 788 -18.64 8.30 -13.34
N LEU A 789 -18.00 8.75 -14.41
CA LEU A 789 -17.36 7.89 -15.39
C LEU A 789 -15.85 7.88 -15.10
N THR A 790 -15.32 6.69 -14.87
CA THR A 790 -13.90 6.46 -14.64
C THR A 790 -13.17 6.21 -15.94
N ASP A 791 -11.84 6.16 -15.87
CA ASP A 791 -10.98 5.85 -17.01
C ASP A 791 -11.41 4.56 -17.73
N ALA A 792 -11.71 4.69 -19.00
CA ALA A 792 -12.01 3.57 -19.87
C ALA A 792 -11.43 3.83 -21.26
N ARG A 793 -10.67 2.90 -21.76
CA ARG A 793 -10.01 3.02 -23.07
C ARG A 793 -10.95 2.91 -24.26
N THR A 794 -12.21 2.71 -24.01
CA THR A 794 -13.29 2.59 -25.00
C THR A 794 -14.41 3.56 -24.67
N PRO A 795 -15.19 4.02 -25.68
CA PRO A 795 -16.34 4.87 -25.43
C PRO A 795 -17.31 4.25 -24.43
N GLN A 796 -17.76 5.03 -23.48
CA GLN A 796 -18.75 4.67 -22.49
C GLN A 796 -20.09 5.26 -22.89
N THR A 797 -21.07 4.40 -23.05
CA THR A 797 -22.43 4.80 -23.43
C THR A 797 -23.30 4.89 -22.17
N VAL A 798 -23.78 6.09 -21.90
CA VAL A 798 -24.72 6.37 -20.81
C VAL A 798 -26.12 6.43 -21.41
N VAL A 799 -27.02 5.66 -20.86
CA VAL A 799 -28.45 5.70 -21.25
C VAL A 799 -29.25 6.00 -20.00
N ALA A 800 -30.01 7.07 -20.03
CA ALA A 800 -30.98 7.41 -19.01
C ALA A 800 -32.37 7.19 -19.57
N THR A 801 -33.21 6.49 -18.84
CA THR A 801 -34.58 6.18 -19.22
C THR A 801 -35.53 6.61 -18.10
N ASP A 802 -36.63 7.27 -18.42
CA ASP A 802 -37.68 7.61 -17.49
C ASP A 802 -38.76 6.50 -17.39
N LYS A 803 -39.71 6.69 -16.49
CA LYS A 803 -40.82 5.76 -16.28
C LYS A 803 -41.79 5.70 -17.45
N ALA A 804 -41.82 6.72 -18.31
CA ALA A 804 -42.62 6.71 -19.54
C ALA A 804 -41.93 5.97 -20.69
N GLY A 805 -40.67 5.62 -20.55
CA GLY A 805 -39.86 4.92 -21.55
C GLY A 805 -39.10 5.86 -22.50
N ASN A 806 -39.16 7.19 -22.30
CA ASN A 806 -38.31 8.08 -23.07
C ASN A 806 -36.86 7.88 -22.62
N SER A 807 -35.95 7.94 -23.55
CA SER A 807 -34.55 7.73 -23.22
C SER A 807 -33.61 8.71 -23.91
N THR A 808 -32.55 9.07 -23.22
CA THR A 808 -31.47 9.83 -23.78
C THR A 808 -30.18 9.04 -23.68
N THR A 809 -29.47 9.02 -24.79
CA THR A 809 -28.18 8.32 -24.89
C THR A 809 -27.06 9.32 -25.11
N LEU A 810 -25.98 9.18 -24.34
CA LEU A 810 -24.77 9.96 -24.45
C LEU A 810 -23.56 9.03 -24.46
N THR A 811 -22.69 9.19 -25.42
CA THR A 811 -21.44 8.42 -25.47
C THR A 811 -20.26 9.36 -25.28
N VAL A 812 -19.42 9.06 -24.30
CA VAL A 812 -18.19 9.81 -23.99
C VAL A 812 -17.04 8.87 -23.74
N THR A 813 -15.85 9.37 -23.90
CA THR A 813 -14.64 8.60 -23.58
C THR A 813 -13.83 9.36 -22.53
N VAL A 814 -13.41 8.67 -21.48
CA VAL A 814 -12.61 9.26 -20.39
C VAL A 814 -11.26 8.54 -20.33
N HIS A 815 -10.19 9.29 -20.38
CA HIS A 815 -8.82 8.83 -20.21
C HIS A 815 -8.17 9.58 -19.05
N SER A 816 -7.60 8.86 -18.11
CA SER A 816 -6.96 9.44 -16.92
C SER A 816 -5.70 10.27 -17.26
N SER A 817 -5.12 10.05 -18.42
CA SER A 817 -3.93 10.75 -18.89
C SER A 817 -3.93 10.92 -20.41
N HIS A 818 -3.22 11.92 -20.87
CA HIS A 818 -2.97 12.08 -22.30
C HIS A 818 -2.01 10.99 -22.82
N SER A 819 -2.24 10.51 -24.02
CA SER A 819 -1.31 9.66 -24.77
C SER A 819 -0.93 10.40 -26.04
N TYR A 820 0.25 11.02 -26.02
CA TYR A 820 0.71 11.82 -27.14
C TYR A 820 1.45 10.98 -28.17
N LYS A 821 1.11 11.16 -29.44
CA LYS A 821 1.88 10.69 -30.55
C LYS A 821 2.95 11.71 -30.90
N TRP A 822 4.14 11.43 -30.44
CA TRP A 822 5.26 12.36 -30.54
C TRP A 822 5.86 12.42 -31.94
N GLN A 823 6.21 13.62 -32.35
CA GLN A 823 6.93 13.94 -33.57
C GLN A 823 8.11 14.81 -33.23
N THR A 824 9.18 14.67 -34.02
CA THR A 824 10.41 15.45 -33.86
C THR A 824 10.95 15.90 -35.20
N GLU A 825 11.35 17.14 -35.30
CA GLU A 825 12.00 17.69 -36.48
C GLU A 825 12.85 18.91 -36.09
N ASN A 826 14.06 19.02 -36.67
CA ASN A 826 14.93 20.16 -36.44
C ASN A 826 15.19 20.55 -34.98
N GLY A 827 15.31 19.55 -34.11
CA GLY A 827 15.58 19.78 -32.69
C GLY A 827 14.36 20.27 -31.87
N GLN A 828 13.17 20.17 -32.45
CA GLN A 828 11.91 20.43 -31.76
C GLN A 828 11.10 19.14 -31.66
N TYR A 829 10.27 19.04 -30.61
CA TYR A 829 9.28 17.98 -30.43
C TYR A 829 7.90 18.59 -30.29
N TRP A 830 6.89 17.86 -30.67
CA TRP A 830 5.47 18.16 -30.46
C TRP A 830 4.68 16.89 -30.51
N GLY A 831 3.47 16.92 -30.04
CA GLY A 831 2.63 15.72 -30.03
C GLY A 831 1.16 16.08 -30.05
N ASP A 832 0.37 15.27 -30.73
CA ASP A 832 -1.06 15.29 -30.68
C ASP A 832 -1.53 14.12 -29.81
N CYS A 833 -2.40 14.38 -28.86
CA CYS A 833 -3.00 13.30 -28.08
C CYS A 833 -3.87 12.43 -29.00
N GLU A 834 -3.64 11.15 -29.00
CA GLU A 834 -4.33 10.17 -29.85
C GLU A 834 -5.83 10.09 -29.55
N PHE A 835 -6.25 10.54 -28.36
CA PHE A 835 -7.62 10.38 -27.89
C PHE A 835 -8.45 11.66 -27.99
N CYS A 836 -7.93 12.80 -27.55
CA CYS A 836 -8.68 14.04 -27.47
C CYS A 836 -8.22 15.13 -28.45
N GLY A 837 -7.10 14.90 -29.12
CA GLY A 837 -6.54 15.86 -30.05
C GLY A 837 -5.86 17.06 -29.37
N ASP A 838 -5.67 17.00 -28.04
CA ASP A 838 -4.87 17.99 -27.34
C ASP A 838 -3.44 18.00 -27.89
N LYS A 839 -2.83 19.17 -27.88
CA LYS A 839 -1.59 19.37 -28.58
C LYS A 839 -0.50 19.89 -27.65
N VAL A 840 0.63 19.26 -27.70
CA VAL A 840 1.86 19.84 -27.24
C VAL A 840 2.47 20.64 -28.38
N GLU A 841 2.54 21.95 -28.21
CA GLU A 841 3.06 22.87 -29.21
C GLU A 841 4.53 22.57 -29.52
N LYS A 842 4.99 22.95 -30.73
CA LYS A 842 6.40 22.76 -31.13
C LYS A 842 7.34 23.44 -30.12
N THR A 843 8.02 22.63 -29.36
CA THR A 843 8.93 23.02 -28.29
C THR A 843 10.33 22.51 -28.59
N ASN A 844 11.33 23.28 -28.29
CA ASN A 844 12.70 22.83 -28.44
C ASN A 844 12.99 21.65 -27.50
N VAL A 845 13.61 20.61 -28.01
CA VAL A 845 14.11 19.52 -27.19
C VAL A 845 15.10 20.10 -26.17
N PRO A 846 14.91 19.93 -24.90
CA PRO A 846 15.79 20.49 -23.88
C PRO A 846 17.23 20.01 -24.09
N SER A 847 18.19 20.83 -23.72
CA SER A 847 19.60 20.50 -23.90
C SER A 847 20.01 19.36 -22.97
N LEU A 848 20.19 18.19 -23.50
CA LEU A 848 20.72 17.01 -22.81
C LEU A 848 22.14 16.76 -23.33
N THR A 849 23.12 16.81 -22.45
CA THR A 849 24.54 16.62 -22.81
C THR A 849 25.16 15.55 -21.93
N ILE A 850 26.00 14.73 -22.54
CA ILE A 850 26.81 13.73 -21.84
C ILE A 850 28.23 14.28 -21.72
N THR A 851 28.72 14.40 -20.52
CA THR A 851 30.11 14.71 -20.19
C THR A 851 30.82 13.41 -19.87
N ALA A 852 31.80 13.07 -20.69
CA ALA A 852 32.52 11.83 -20.59
C ALA A 852 33.80 11.95 -21.44
N PRO A 853 34.92 11.27 -21.13
CA PRO A 853 36.08 11.24 -21.94
C PRO A 853 35.82 10.53 -23.29
N ASP A 854 36.50 10.93 -24.32
CA ASP A 854 36.35 10.29 -25.64
C ASP A 854 37.13 8.96 -25.73
N THR A 855 38.09 8.77 -24.83
CA THR A 855 38.96 7.60 -24.79
C THR A 855 39.29 7.26 -23.34
N VAL A 856 39.26 5.98 -23.01
CA VAL A 856 39.57 5.46 -21.68
C VAL A 856 40.56 4.29 -21.83
N CYS A 857 41.51 4.19 -20.91
CA CYS A 857 42.36 3.01 -20.82
C CYS A 857 41.60 1.84 -20.19
N ARG A 858 41.82 0.60 -20.67
CA ARG A 858 41.07 -0.60 -20.26
C ARG A 858 41.14 -0.93 -18.76
N THR A 859 42.09 -0.38 -18.07
CA THR A 859 42.25 -0.58 -16.59
C THR A 859 41.72 0.58 -15.78
N GLN A 860 41.09 1.56 -16.41
CA GLN A 860 40.53 2.72 -15.76
C GLN A 860 39.01 2.63 -15.68
N ASP A 861 38.48 3.00 -14.57
CA ASP A 861 37.08 3.30 -14.44
C ASP A 861 36.71 4.53 -15.25
N PHE A 862 35.54 4.49 -15.82
CA PHE A 862 35.01 5.54 -16.65
C PHE A 862 33.97 6.35 -15.89
N GLU A 863 34.25 7.62 -15.71
CA GLU A 863 33.30 8.55 -15.08
C GLU A 863 32.52 9.31 -16.14
N PHE A 864 31.23 9.45 -15.90
CA PHE A 864 30.35 10.22 -16.75
C PHE A 864 29.38 11.07 -15.94
N SER A 865 28.89 12.09 -16.57
CA SER A 865 27.76 12.84 -16.09
C SER A 865 26.88 13.30 -17.26
N PHE A 866 25.61 13.51 -17.00
CA PHE A 866 24.76 14.23 -17.92
C PHE A 866 23.85 15.19 -17.14
N ASN A 867 23.47 16.28 -17.78
CA ASN A 867 22.55 17.23 -17.16
C ASN A 867 21.13 16.68 -17.21
N LEU A 868 20.37 16.88 -16.13
CA LEU A 868 18.93 16.75 -16.14
C LEU A 868 18.36 18.13 -16.49
N PRO A 869 17.80 18.33 -17.69
CA PRO A 869 17.23 19.62 -18.03
C PRO A 869 16.05 19.99 -17.12
N GLU A 870 15.86 21.28 -16.87
CA GLU A 870 14.73 21.78 -16.07
C GLU A 870 13.40 21.31 -16.66
N GLY A 871 12.51 20.81 -15.81
CA GLY A 871 11.22 20.27 -16.24
C GLY A 871 11.24 18.84 -16.78
N CYS A 872 12.38 18.19 -16.83
CA CYS A 872 12.50 16.77 -17.24
C CYS A 872 12.59 15.84 -16.04
N THR A 873 12.08 14.62 -16.22
CA THR A 873 12.04 13.56 -15.20
C THR A 873 12.56 12.23 -15.77
N ASP A 874 12.48 11.18 -14.97
CA ASP A 874 12.85 9.81 -15.33
C ASP A 874 14.22 9.69 -16.01
N PRO A 875 15.28 10.27 -15.44
CA PRO A 875 16.61 10.15 -16.01
C PRO A 875 17.02 8.68 -16.03
N ALA A 876 17.45 8.21 -17.19
CA ALA A 876 17.92 6.85 -17.37
C ALA A 876 19.15 6.87 -18.26
N TYR A 877 20.09 5.97 -18.02
CA TYR A 877 21.23 5.77 -18.87
C TYR A 877 21.53 4.29 -19.09
N SER A 878 22.11 4.00 -20.23
CA SER A 878 22.54 2.67 -20.61
C SER A 878 23.83 2.76 -21.40
N TYR A 879 24.49 1.65 -21.58
CA TYR A 879 25.64 1.56 -22.46
C TYR A 879 25.60 0.27 -23.29
N GLU A 880 26.18 0.34 -24.46
CA GLU A 880 26.33 -0.78 -25.38
C GLU A 880 27.80 -0.92 -25.77
N PHE A 881 28.37 -2.11 -25.63
CA PHE A 881 29.72 -2.39 -26.08
C PHE A 881 29.78 -2.61 -27.58
N THR A 882 30.88 -2.20 -28.19
CA THR A 882 31.02 -2.24 -29.66
C THR A 882 31.19 -3.63 -30.24
N PHE A 883 31.41 -4.64 -29.44
CA PHE A 883 31.69 -6.01 -29.89
C PHE A 883 30.62 -7.02 -29.44
N SER A 884 30.18 -6.98 -28.20
CA SER A 884 29.20 -7.94 -27.66
C SER A 884 27.75 -7.48 -27.78
N GLY A 885 27.51 -6.17 -27.92
CA GLY A 885 26.17 -5.62 -27.83
C GLY A 885 25.53 -5.74 -26.43
N ASP A 886 26.24 -6.34 -25.50
CA ASP A 886 25.78 -6.56 -24.12
C ASP A 886 26.10 -5.32 -23.30
N GLY A 887 25.14 -4.42 -23.27
CA GLY A 887 25.08 -3.30 -22.32
C GLY A 887 23.88 -3.43 -21.41
N GLY A 888 23.93 -2.80 -20.27
CA GLY A 888 22.84 -2.81 -19.29
C GLY A 888 22.29 -1.42 -18.99
N PRO A 889 21.03 -1.31 -18.60
CA PRO A 889 20.53 -0.09 -17.97
C PRO A 889 21.20 0.08 -16.62
N ILE A 890 21.64 1.29 -16.33
CA ILE A 890 22.17 1.68 -15.04
C ILE A 890 21.14 2.63 -14.42
N ALA A 891 20.61 2.28 -13.23
CA ALA A 891 19.64 3.13 -12.56
C ALA A 891 20.31 4.40 -12.01
N PRO A 892 19.71 5.59 -12.19
CA PRO A 892 20.23 6.80 -11.58
C PRO A 892 20.12 6.70 -10.05
N VAL A 893 21.12 7.16 -9.36
CA VAL A 893 21.16 7.26 -7.89
C VAL A 893 20.75 8.69 -7.50
N ASP A 894 19.64 8.83 -6.78
CA ASP A 894 19.16 10.11 -6.19
C ASP A 894 19.00 11.29 -7.14
N GLY A 895 18.62 11.06 -8.39
CA GLY A 895 18.50 12.15 -9.37
C GLY A 895 19.83 12.77 -9.79
N LEU A 896 20.95 12.26 -9.30
CA LEU A 896 22.27 12.64 -9.76
C LEU A 896 22.57 11.96 -11.09
N CYS A 897 22.70 12.80 -12.11
CA CYS A 897 23.02 12.36 -13.46
C CYS A 897 24.53 12.09 -13.62
N THR A 898 25.14 11.41 -12.68
CA THR A 898 26.57 11.07 -12.67
C THR A 898 26.78 9.62 -12.32
N GLY A 899 27.86 9.04 -12.78
CA GLY A 899 28.20 7.67 -12.45
C GLY A 899 29.59 7.25 -12.94
N THR A 900 29.94 6.01 -12.63
CA THR A 900 31.22 5.42 -13.04
C THR A 900 30.95 4.04 -13.64
N ILE A 901 31.53 3.74 -14.77
CA ILE A 901 31.59 2.37 -15.30
C ILE A 901 32.96 1.79 -14.91
N PRO A 902 32.99 0.74 -14.09
CA PRO A 902 34.25 0.19 -13.62
C PRO A 902 34.99 -0.53 -14.76
N ALA A 903 36.30 -0.46 -14.73
CA ALA A 903 37.18 -1.13 -15.67
C ALA A 903 36.95 -2.66 -15.74
N ALA A 904 36.48 -3.25 -14.66
CA ALA A 904 36.13 -4.67 -14.58
C ALA A 904 34.96 -5.05 -15.51
N SER A 905 34.19 -4.07 -15.99
CA SER A 905 33.09 -4.30 -16.96
C SER A 905 33.58 -4.45 -18.39
N TYR A 906 34.88 -4.16 -18.71
CA TYR A 906 35.40 -4.20 -20.04
C TYR A 906 35.93 -5.62 -20.39
N MET A 907 35.40 -6.23 -21.44
CA MET A 907 35.93 -7.50 -21.95
C MET A 907 37.12 -7.28 -22.89
N ALA A 908 37.97 -8.28 -23.00
CA ALA A 908 39.23 -8.15 -23.75
C ALA A 908 39.05 -7.82 -25.25
N GLU A 909 37.92 -8.19 -25.81
CA GLU A 909 37.63 -8.02 -27.25
C GLU A 909 36.94 -6.71 -27.59
N GLU A 910 36.56 -5.92 -26.63
CA GLU A 910 35.80 -4.68 -26.86
C GLU A 910 36.71 -3.52 -27.24
N THR A 911 36.32 -2.76 -28.22
CA THR A 911 37.08 -1.62 -28.73
C THR A 911 36.56 -0.28 -28.23
N GLY A 912 35.40 -0.30 -27.59
CA GLY A 912 34.71 0.87 -27.05
C GLY A 912 33.30 0.55 -26.61
N PHE A 913 32.58 1.56 -26.23
CA PHE A 913 31.17 1.47 -25.93
C PHE A 913 30.44 2.77 -26.25
N ARG A 914 29.15 2.66 -26.43
CA ARG A 914 28.25 3.78 -26.66
C ARG A 914 27.46 4.01 -25.41
N PHE A 915 27.61 5.16 -24.82
CA PHE A 915 26.86 5.58 -23.67
C PHE A 915 25.60 6.36 -24.10
N ILE A 916 24.45 6.05 -23.54
CA ILE A 916 23.16 6.63 -23.91
C ILE A 916 22.52 7.19 -22.63
N ALA A 917 22.18 8.46 -22.64
CA ALA A 917 21.39 9.10 -21.58
C ALA A 917 20.02 9.49 -22.14
N SER A 918 18.97 9.29 -21.35
CA SER A 918 17.61 9.65 -21.73
C SER A 918 16.85 10.28 -20.55
N VAL A 919 15.96 11.17 -20.88
CA VAL A 919 15.07 11.84 -19.93
C VAL A 919 13.68 12.01 -20.54
N THR A 920 12.68 12.27 -19.68
CA THR A 920 11.30 12.49 -20.09
C THR A 920 10.90 13.91 -19.72
N THR A 921 10.30 14.66 -20.64
CA THR A 921 9.77 15.99 -20.37
C THR A 921 8.51 15.91 -19.51
N ALA A 922 8.05 17.02 -18.96
CA ALA A 922 6.84 17.09 -18.14
C ALA A 922 5.59 16.57 -18.88
N GLU A 923 5.55 16.73 -20.21
CA GLU A 923 4.46 16.27 -21.06
C GLU A 923 4.57 14.79 -21.44
N GLY A 924 5.68 14.12 -21.04
CA GLY A 924 5.92 12.71 -21.28
C GLY A 924 6.70 12.39 -22.57
N TYR A 925 7.29 13.36 -23.25
CA TYR A 925 8.18 13.11 -24.39
C TYR A 925 9.54 12.63 -23.90
N ARG A 926 9.94 11.44 -24.35
CA ARG A 926 11.23 10.84 -24.01
C ARG A 926 12.24 11.04 -25.15
N PHE A 927 13.39 11.59 -24.83
CA PHE A 927 14.48 11.77 -25.76
C PHE A 927 15.82 11.35 -25.17
N SER A 928 16.77 11.10 -26.04
CA SER A 928 18.07 10.60 -25.61
C SER A 928 19.20 11.20 -26.44
N VAL A 929 20.36 11.28 -25.82
CA VAL A 929 21.62 11.55 -26.50
C VAL A 929 22.59 10.42 -26.21
N SER A 930 23.57 10.26 -27.11
CA SER A 930 24.57 9.21 -26.93
C SER A 930 25.98 9.74 -27.26
N LYS A 931 26.96 9.15 -26.59
CA LYS A 931 28.38 9.44 -26.79
C LYS A 931 29.12 8.13 -26.90
N SER A 932 29.98 8.04 -27.91
CA SER A 932 30.86 6.89 -28.10
C SER A 932 32.19 7.12 -27.39
N ILE A 933 32.67 6.14 -26.70
CA ILE A 933 33.91 6.13 -25.94
C ILE A 933 34.78 4.99 -26.48
N THR A 934 36.03 5.27 -26.71
CA THR A 934 36.98 4.29 -27.25
C THR A 934 37.83 3.71 -26.12
N LEU A 935 37.92 2.39 -26.04
CA LEU A 935 38.81 1.70 -25.13
C LEU A 935 40.18 1.53 -25.75
N ARG A 936 41.22 1.84 -25.02
CA ARG A 936 42.62 1.69 -25.44
C ARG A 936 43.45 0.97 -24.42
N GLU A 937 44.44 0.25 -24.89
CA GLU A 937 45.48 -0.28 -24.05
C GLU A 937 46.36 0.86 -23.50
N HIS A 938 47.02 0.62 -22.42
CA HIS A 938 48.06 1.57 -21.94
C HIS A 938 49.20 1.66 -22.94
N SER A 939 49.61 2.86 -23.25
CA SER A 939 50.72 3.11 -24.17
C SER A 939 51.50 4.36 -23.82
N GLY A 940 52.75 4.41 -24.22
CA GLY A 940 53.63 5.53 -23.95
C GLY A 940 54.42 5.35 -22.67
N GLY A 941 55.18 6.35 -22.31
CA GLY A 941 56.06 6.32 -21.15
C GLY A 941 57.21 5.30 -21.25
N THR A 942 58.06 5.33 -20.34
CA THR A 942 59.19 4.38 -20.25
C THR A 942 59.37 3.92 -18.80
N ALA A 943 59.20 2.61 -18.57
CA ALA A 943 59.46 2.06 -17.25
C ALA A 943 60.94 2.13 -16.91
N THR A 944 61.25 2.50 -15.67
CA THR A 944 62.55 2.43 -15.05
C THR A 944 62.63 1.24 -14.11
N CYS A 945 63.68 1.07 -13.39
CA CYS A 945 63.76 0.02 -12.38
C CYS A 945 63.11 0.39 -11.05
N THR A 946 62.71 1.64 -10.90
CA THR A 946 62.03 2.15 -9.68
C THR A 946 60.62 2.61 -9.97
N GLU A 947 60.31 2.86 -11.24
CA GLU A 947 59.01 3.36 -11.66
C GLU A 947 58.52 2.60 -12.88
N GLN A 948 57.25 2.27 -12.91
CA GLN A 948 56.59 1.70 -14.07
C GLN A 948 56.40 2.75 -15.15
N ALA A 949 56.20 2.30 -16.41
CA ALA A 949 55.83 3.23 -17.43
C ALA A 949 54.53 3.93 -17.09
N VAL A 950 54.48 5.22 -17.32
CA VAL A 950 53.24 6.00 -17.13
C VAL A 950 52.53 6.15 -18.45
N CYS A 951 51.31 5.75 -18.52
CA CYS A 951 50.53 5.83 -19.75
C CYS A 951 50.31 7.30 -20.14
N ASP A 952 50.70 7.64 -21.39
CA ASP A 952 50.57 9.00 -21.94
C ASP A 952 49.12 9.46 -22.07
N ASN A 953 48.17 8.52 -22.07
CA ASN A 953 46.75 8.82 -22.24
C ASN A 953 46.01 9.00 -20.91
N CYS A 954 46.38 8.29 -19.87
CA CYS A 954 45.64 8.30 -18.59
C CYS A 954 46.51 8.62 -17.36
N GLY A 955 47.82 8.74 -17.54
CA GLY A 955 48.71 9.06 -16.41
C GLY A 955 48.97 7.96 -15.41
N GLN A 956 48.33 6.77 -15.60
CA GLN A 956 48.56 5.64 -14.68
C GLN A 956 49.83 4.89 -15.00
N SER A 957 50.46 4.39 -13.98
CA SER A 957 51.62 3.50 -14.09
C SER A 957 51.15 2.11 -14.52
N TYR A 958 51.80 1.51 -15.51
CA TYR A 958 51.45 0.20 -16.06
C TYR A 958 52.69 -0.61 -16.48
N GLY A 959 52.46 -1.92 -16.65
CA GLY A 959 53.55 -2.84 -17.03
C GLY A 959 54.50 -3.18 -15.86
N ALA A 960 55.53 -3.91 -16.19
CA ALA A 960 56.53 -4.30 -15.20
C ALA A 960 57.69 -3.29 -15.14
N LEU A 961 58.29 -3.16 -13.99
CA LEU A 961 59.54 -2.42 -13.81
C LEU A 961 60.67 -3.07 -14.64
N LYS A 962 61.56 -2.27 -15.17
CA LYS A 962 62.73 -2.82 -15.78
C LYS A 962 63.62 -3.49 -14.75
N PRO A 963 64.26 -4.60 -15.10
CA PRO A 963 65.22 -5.23 -14.22
C PRO A 963 66.36 -4.29 -13.90
N HIS A 964 66.82 -4.31 -12.68
CA HIS A 964 67.96 -3.53 -12.23
C HIS A 964 69.24 -3.98 -12.96
N SER A 965 69.92 -3.05 -13.53
CA SER A 965 71.30 -3.25 -14.05
C SER A 965 72.23 -2.44 -13.18
N PHE A 966 73.11 -3.16 -12.48
CA PHE A 966 74.04 -2.56 -11.59
C PHE A 966 75.44 -2.54 -12.22
N THR A 967 76.09 -1.39 -12.29
CA THR A 967 77.50 -1.28 -12.55
C THR A 967 78.21 -1.14 -11.22
N ALA A 968 78.94 -2.19 -10.85
CA ALA A 968 79.73 -2.15 -9.64
C ALA A 968 81.09 -1.52 -9.92
N GLU A 969 81.41 -0.40 -9.30
CA GLU A 969 82.71 0.23 -9.49
C GLU A 969 83.87 -0.37 -8.64
N THR A 970 83.61 -0.89 -7.49
CA THR A 970 84.56 -1.67 -6.72
C THR A 970 83.93 -2.34 -5.51
N ALA A 971 84.32 -3.56 -5.18
CA ALA A 971 84.02 -4.27 -3.98
C ALA A 971 85.13 -4.02 -2.93
N GLU A 972 84.87 -3.13 -2.01
CA GLU A 972 85.57 -3.12 -0.78
C GLU A 972 84.60 -3.38 0.38
N GLU A 973 85.00 -4.42 1.11
CA GLU A 973 84.46 -4.80 2.37
C GLU A 973 82.92 -4.83 2.54
N GLN A 974 82.35 -5.96 2.25
CA GLN A 974 81.01 -6.38 2.71
C GLN A 974 79.80 -5.49 2.42
N TYR A 975 80.00 -4.27 1.87
CA TYR A 975 78.83 -3.38 1.50
C TYR A 975 79.11 -2.75 0.15
N LEU A 976 78.22 -2.98 -0.80
CA LEU A 976 78.13 -2.23 -2.04
C LEU A 976 77.85 -0.75 -1.77
N LYS A 977 78.86 0.12 -1.93
CA LYS A 977 78.77 1.57 -1.76
C LYS A 977 78.51 2.32 -3.06
N SER A 978 78.15 1.68 -4.11
CA SER A 978 77.77 2.39 -5.37
C SER A 978 76.32 2.59 -5.48
N ALA A 979 75.93 3.75 -5.98
CA ALA A 979 74.55 4.02 -6.37
C ALA A 979 74.13 3.08 -7.54
N ALA A 980 73.07 2.30 -7.33
CA ALA A 980 72.48 1.55 -8.44
C ALA A 980 71.74 2.52 -9.33
N THR A 981 72.01 2.50 -10.61
CA THR A 981 71.24 3.19 -11.63
C THR A 981 70.40 2.20 -12.39
N CYS A 982 69.12 2.49 -12.46
CA CYS A 982 68.19 1.75 -13.25
C CYS A 982 68.27 2.25 -14.72
N THR A 983 68.57 1.41 -15.67
CA THR A 983 68.59 1.70 -17.10
C THR A 983 67.36 1.12 -17.82
#